data_99267f58412fc5067dd08346ff9abd54
#
_entry.id   99267f58412fc5067dd08346ff9abd54
#
_cell.length_a   1.000
_cell.length_b   1.000
_cell.length_c   1.000
_cell.angle_alpha   90.00
_cell.angle_beta   90.00
_cell.angle_gamma   90.00
#
_symmetry.space_group_name_H-M   'P 1'
#
loop_
_entity.id
_entity.type
_entity.pdbx_description
1 polymer ?
#
loop_
_entity_poly.entity_id
_entity_poly.type
_entity_poly.pdbx_seq_one_letter_code
_entity_poly.pdbx_strand_id
1 'polypeptide(L)'
;MDLSELKKVVEEVEIVDGHTHNIVSLDSSFPFLGGFFEAHHGDTLTHVVQSLCLKKNLKNIAELYGCENSLRGIEEYRKVNGLEAISSTCFKAAKISAILIDDGLRFDKQHDIEWHKAFLPFAGRILRIESLAETILENEELPRGTSWTLDKFTEIFVGKLKSYPLPFVAYRSGLKINPNVSKIEAEEGLTETLLASKPVRVTNKNFIDYIFTQNKDLDMGLSNPFHLRDVLEEKRFSKCRIVLLHASYPFSKEASYLASAYSQVYLDFGVALPKLSVHEMTTSIKQLLEFAPINKLMFSTDGYAFPETYYLGAKKSREVIFSVLRDSCIDGDLDIHEAIQAAKDIFAENSIRLYKLKLPVKSFGSTNTISSTPTETNIELSGITLVRVIWVDLAGQQRCRVVPSPHFQNVVQRNGVSLPVLLMGNPSFGVPILENSGLTAVGQVRLVPDLSTRRIIPWETREEMVLADMCLKPGEPWEYCPREALRRVMNAGFEIEFYLLKSVLREGKEEWMPIDSTSYGSTSSYDAVSPIFQEIVSALHSLNIAVEQVHAETGKGQFEVVLGYGPCTISADNIIYARETIKAIARKHGLLATFMPKYSMKQPGSGSHVHVSLFQDGKNVFMGSSAYGMSKAGHEFLAGVLSHLPRLLAFLAPNPNSYDRLQCNTWKGGYQCWGRENKYVALRAASPPGFPDGMVSNFEINAFDGCANPHIGLAAILAAGIDGLRKHLSLPNPVDTDPSSFGQEVKRLPKSLLESVAALNEDNVITTNVFGVKLLVAIKAIRKAEVEFYSNHKDAYKQLIYYY
;
A
#
# COMPACT_ATOMS: atom_id res chain seq x y z
N MET A 1 -20.19 12.11 19.09
CA MET A 1 -20.18 11.55 17.72
C MET A 1 -21.41 10.68 17.57
N ASP A 2 -22.24 10.91 16.57
CA ASP A 2 -23.42 10.06 16.32
C ASP A 2 -22.98 8.85 15.48
N LEU A 3 -23.01 7.66 16.07
CA LEU A 3 -22.61 6.40 15.47
C LEU A 3 -23.81 5.57 14.94
N SER A 4 -25.00 6.18 14.91
CA SER A 4 -26.23 5.50 14.49
C SER A 4 -26.17 5.04 13.02
N GLU A 5 -25.53 5.83 12.15
CA GLU A 5 -25.36 5.51 10.74
C GLU A 5 -24.42 4.34 10.55
N LEU A 6 -23.26 4.33 11.23
CA LEU A 6 -22.33 3.19 11.21
C LEU A 6 -23.03 1.90 11.66
N LYS A 7 -23.78 1.96 12.77
CA LYS A 7 -24.55 0.82 13.27
C LYS A 7 -25.54 0.30 12.23
N LYS A 8 -26.30 1.22 11.62
CA LYS A 8 -27.26 0.87 10.57
C LYS A 8 -26.57 0.17 9.38
N VAL A 9 -25.46 0.73 8.89
CA VAL A 9 -24.71 0.13 7.76
C VAL A 9 -24.19 -1.26 8.12
N VAL A 10 -23.57 -1.43 9.29
CA VAL A 10 -23.07 -2.74 9.74
C VAL A 10 -24.20 -3.76 9.86
N GLU A 11 -25.41 -3.35 10.28
CA GLU A 11 -26.58 -4.21 10.36
C GLU A 11 -27.19 -4.55 8.99
N GLU A 12 -27.09 -3.64 8.00
CA GLU A 12 -27.79 -3.74 6.72
C GLU A 12 -26.92 -4.22 5.55
N VAL A 13 -25.59 -4.11 5.63
CA VAL A 13 -24.69 -4.50 4.54
C VAL A 13 -24.90 -5.97 4.16
N GLU A 14 -25.03 -6.23 2.85
CA GLU A 14 -25.07 -7.61 2.35
C GLU A 14 -23.67 -8.26 2.48
N ILE A 15 -23.65 -9.55 2.77
CA ILE A 15 -22.43 -10.29 3.07
C ILE A 15 -22.03 -11.16 1.88
N VAL A 16 -20.75 -11.13 1.55
CA VAL A 16 -20.06 -12.13 0.75
C VAL A 16 -19.24 -13.00 1.69
N ASP A 17 -19.71 -14.21 1.93
CA ASP A 17 -19.08 -15.16 2.82
C ASP A 17 -17.93 -15.89 2.11
N GLY A 18 -16.71 -15.52 2.47
CA GLY A 18 -15.48 -15.91 1.78
C GLY A 18 -15.05 -17.35 1.99
N HIS A 19 -15.58 -18.06 3.00
CA HIS A 19 -15.26 -19.45 3.32
C HIS A 19 -16.36 -20.12 4.14
N THR A 20 -16.93 -21.20 3.60
CA THR A 20 -17.99 -21.98 4.23
C THR A 20 -17.87 -23.45 3.85
N HIS A 21 -18.70 -24.31 4.46
CA HIS A 21 -18.81 -25.73 4.12
C HIS A 21 -20.24 -26.13 3.77
N ASN A 22 -20.44 -27.36 3.28
CA ASN A 22 -21.74 -27.85 2.88
C ASN A 22 -22.72 -28.02 4.06
N ILE A 23 -24.01 -27.81 3.78
CA ILE A 23 -25.11 -28.11 4.68
C ILE A 23 -25.49 -29.56 4.50
N VAL A 24 -25.93 -30.21 5.59
CA VAL A 24 -26.40 -31.61 5.60
C VAL A 24 -27.91 -31.70 5.71
N SER A 25 -28.48 -32.83 5.26
CA SER A 25 -29.88 -33.17 5.46
C SER A 25 -30.24 -33.29 6.94
N LEU A 26 -31.50 -33.02 7.32
CA LEU A 26 -31.93 -33.07 8.72
C LEU A 26 -31.80 -34.47 9.36
N ASP A 27 -31.77 -35.51 8.53
CA ASP A 27 -31.59 -36.91 8.93
C ASP A 27 -30.13 -37.40 8.80
N SER A 28 -29.18 -36.49 8.68
CA SER A 28 -27.74 -36.78 8.71
C SER A 28 -27.35 -37.34 10.09
N SER A 29 -26.36 -38.23 10.11
CA SER A 29 -25.74 -38.74 11.34
C SER A 29 -24.93 -37.71 12.11
N PHE A 30 -24.63 -36.53 11.51
CA PHE A 30 -23.87 -35.46 12.16
C PHE A 30 -24.75 -34.77 13.23
N PRO A 31 -24.32 -34.74 14.51
CA PRO A 31 -25.15 -34.24 15.60
C PRO A 31 -25.33 -32.74 15.53
N PHE A 32 -26.55 -32.23 15.75
CA PHE A 32 -26.84 -30.78 15.69
C PHE A 32 -25.93 -29.93 16.62
N LEU A 33 -25.71 -30.45 17.85
CA LEU A 33 -24.80 -29.77 18.78
C LEU A 33 -23.35 -29.71 18.27
N GLY A 34 -22.94 -30.69 17.45
CA GLY A 34 -21.60 -30.69 16.83
C GLY A 34 -21.31 -29.51 15.90
N GLY A 35 -22.33 -28.81 15.39
CA GLY A 35 -22.18 -27.59 14.59
C GLY A 35 -21.68 -26.36 15.38
N PHE A 36 -21.66 -26.45 16.72
CA PHE A 36 -21.33 -25.28 17.55
C PHE A 36 -20.02 -25.44 18.35
N PHE A 37 -19.29 -26.54 18.17
CA PHE A 37 -18.09 -26.88 18.94
C PHE A 37 -17.07 -27.66 18.11
N GLU A 38 -15.78 -27.62 18.54
CA GLU A 38 -14.71 -28.43 17.94
C GLU A 38 -14.86 -29.94 18.21
N ALA A 39 -15.40 -30.32 19.37
CA ALA A 39 -15.53 -31.72 19.73
C ALA A 39 -16.87 -32.30 19.21
N HIS A 40 -16.78 -33.21 18.26
CA HIS A 40 -17.95 -33.80 17.60
C HIS A 40 -18.36 -35.16 18.17
N HIS A 41 -17.59 -35.76 19.10
CA HIS A 41 -17.76 -37.12 19.58
C HIS A 41 -17.48 -37.29 21.09
N GLY A 42 -18.13 -38.30 21.70
CA GLY A 42 -17.84 -38.77 23.06
C GLY A 42 -18.38 -37.87 24.18
N ASP A 43 -17.82 -38.09 25.38
CA ASP A 43 -18.28 -37.44 26.62
C ASP A 43 -18.19 -35.92 26.62
N THR A 44 -17.37 -35.33 25.73
CA THR A 44 -17.24 -33.88 25.59
C THR A 44 -18.56 -33.19 25.21
N LEU A 45 -19.44 -33.83 24.44
CA LEU A 45 -20.76 -33.29 24.10
C LEU A 45 -21.68 -33.13 25.33
N THR A 46 -21.51 -33.93 26.38
CA THR A 46 -22.29 -33.78 27.59
C THR A 46 -21.95 -32.51 28.38
N HIS A 47 -20.74 -32.03 28.30
CA HIS A 47 -20.30 -30.81 28.96
C HIS A 47 -20.65 -29.53 28.17
N VAL A 48 -20.77 -29.64 26.87
CA VAL A 48 -21.06 -28.55 25.94
C VAL A 48 -22.37 -27.82 26.28
N VAL A 49 -23.40 -28.53 26.75
CA VAL A 49 -24.69 -27.94 27.13
C VAL A 49 -24.59 -26.93 28.30
N GLN A 50 -23.50 -26.95 29.05
CA GLN A 50 -23.21 -25.98 30.11
C GLN A 50 -22.45 -24.74 29.62
N SER A 51 -21.99 -24.74 28.37
CA SER A 51 -21.22 -23.62 27.80
C SER A 51 -22.06 -22.34 27.66
N LEU A 52 -21.50 -21.21 28.09
CA LEU A 52 -22.14 -19.90 27.92
C LEU A 52 -22.35 -19.57 26.44
N CYS A 53 -21.42 -20.01 25.59
CA CYS A 53 -21.49 -19.81 24.14
C CYS A 53 -22.72 -20.52 23.57
N LEU A 54 -22.95 -21.82 23.90
CA LEU A 54 -24.12 -22.54 23.43
C LEU A 54 -25.42 -21.91 23.93
N LYS A 55 -25.49 -21.54 25.21
CA LYS A 55 -26.69 -20.89 25.76
C LYS A 55 -27.05 -19.59 25.00
N LYS A 56 -26.05 -18.77 24.63
CA LYS A 56 -26.25 -17.58 23.81
C LYS A 56 -26.66 -17.93 22.37
N ASN A 57 -26.07 -18.96 21.78
CA ASN A 57 -26.42 -19.45 20.45
C ASN A 57 -27.85 -19.94 20.37
N LEU A 58 -28.27 -20.83 21.29
CA LEU A 58 -29.64 -21.34 21.35
C LEU A 58 -30.66 -20.19 21.51
N LYS A 59 -30.38 -19.24 22.39
CA LYS A 59 -31.22 -18.04 22.54
C LYS A 59 -31.37 -17.27 21.21
N ASN A 60 -30.27 -17.02 20.51
CA ASN A 60 -30.31 -16.29 19.23
C ASN A 60 -31.08 -17.04 18.14
N ILE A 61 -30.95 -18.38 18.10
CA ILE A 61 -31.70 -19.23 17.16
C ILE A 61 -33.18 -19.25 17.52
N ALA A 62 -33.51 -19.42 18.80
CA ALA A 62 -34.88 -19.40 19.27
C ALA A 62 -35.60 -18.07 19.00
N GLU A 63 -34.90 -16.93 19.18
CA GLU A 63 -35.39 -15.60 18.81
C GLU A 63 -35.64 -15.49 17.29
N LEU A 64 -34.73 -16.01 16.45
CA LEU A 64 -34.88 -16.02 14.99
C LEU A 64 -36.11 -16.85 14.56
N TYR A 65 -36.34 -17.99 15.20
CA TYR A 65 -37.41 -18.91 14.86
C TYR A 65 -38.75 -18.56 15.51
N GLY A 66 -38.74 -17.73 16.54
CA GLY A 66 -39.94 -17.46 17.34
C GLY A 66 -40.41 -18.70 18.12
N CYS A 67 -39.46 -19.54 18.56
CA CYS A 67 -39.76 -20.78 19.29
C CYS A 67 -39.27 -20.75 20.74
N GLU A 68 -39.56 -21.77 21.53
CA GLU A 68 -39.06 -21.92 22.90
C GLU A 68 -37.52 -21.89 22.94
N ASN A 69 -36.96 -21.13 23.89
CA ASN A 69 -35.50 -21.01 24.09
C ASN A 69 -34.94 -22.28 24.77
N SER A 70 -35.05 -23.41 24.06
CA SER A 70 -34.53 -24.70 24.46
C SER A 70 -34.05 -25.48 23.24
N LEU A 71 -33.12 -26.43 23.44
CA LEU A 71 -32.66 -27.30 22.35
C LEU A 71 -33.83 -28.04 21.73
N ARG A 72 -34.73 -28.52 22.57
CA ARG A 72 -35.93 -29.25 22.16
C ARG A 72 -36.86 -28.37 21.29
N GLY A 73 -37.11 -27.13 21.72
CA GLY A 73 -37.97 -26.20 20.96
C GLY A 73 -37.40 -25.89 19.58
N ILE A 74 -36.07 -25.74 19.47
CA ILE A 74 -35.36 -25.52 18.19
C ILE A 74 -35.45 -26.76 17.31
N GLU A 75 -35.23 -27.99 17.87
CA GLU A 75 -35.30 -29.23 17.11
C GLU A 75 -36.73 -29.53 16.62
N GLU A 76 -37.76 -29.23 17.42
CA GLU A 76 -39.16 -29.34 17.02
C GLU A 76 -39.49 -28.38 15.89
N TYR A 77 -39.05 -27.13 15.98
CA TYR A 77 -39.19 -26.12 14.89
C TYR A 77 -38.55 -26.61 13.59
N ARG A 78 -37.34 -27.16 13.67
CA ARG A 78 -36.58 -27.67 12.51
C ARG A 78 -37.34 -28.86 11.85
N LYS A 79 -37.89 -29.75 12.61
CA LYS A 79 -38.69 -30.89 12.08
C LYS A 79 -39.97 -30.44 11.38
N VAL A 80 -40.65 -29.44 11.92
CA VAL A 80 -41.90 -28.92 11.36
C VAL A 80 -41.71 -28.16 10.07
N ASN A 81 -40.67 -27.28 10.02
CA ASN A 81 -40.49 -26.36 8.90
C ASN A 81 -39.64 -26.94 7.76
N GLY A 82 -38.80 -27.92 8.04
CA GLY A 82 -37.89 -28.52 7.05
C GLY A 82 -36.67 -27.69 6.72
N LEU A 83 -35.67 -28.34 6.11
CA LEU A 83 -34.35 -27.75 5.88
C LEU A 83 -34.39 -26.55 4.94
N GLU A 84 -35.21 -26.58 3.90
CA GLU A 84 -35.27 -25.47 2.91
C GLU A 84 -35.78 -24.16 3.53
N ALA A 85 -36.89 -24.25 4.33
CA ALA A 85 -37.44 -23.09 5.01
C ALA A 85 -36.45 -22.52 6.06
N ILE A 86 -35.77 -23.40 6.79
CA ILE A 86 -34.74 -23.03 7.77
C ILE A 86 -33.57 -22.30 7.06
N SER A 87 -33.07 -22.87 5.98
CA SER A 87 -31.96 -22.29 5.20
C SER A 87 -32.33 -20.92 4.65
N SER A 88 -33.52 -20.80 4.07
CA SER A 88 -34.02 -19.51 3.58
C SER A 88 -34.10 -18.46 4.70
N THR A 89 -34.61 -18.86 5.88
CA THR A 89 -34.74 -17.99 7.06
C THR A 89 -33.36 -17.54 7.55
N CYS A 90 -32.41 -18.45 7.69
CA CYS A 90 -31.06 -18.17 8.18
C CYS A 90 -30.27 -17.26 7.22
N PHE A 91 -30.23 -17.59 5.93
CA PHE A 91 -29.51 -16.77 4.94
C PHE A 91 -30.10 -15.37 4.78
N LYS A 92 -31.43 -15.28 4.78
CA LYS A 92 -32.13 -13.98 4.71
C LYS A 92 -31.85 -13.11 5.94
N ALA A 93 -31.93 -13.69 7.14
CA ALA A 93 -31.65 -12.97 8.39
C ALA A 93 -30.18 -12.58 8.51
N ALA A 94 -29.27 -13.42 8.03
CA ALA A 94 -27.84 -13.13 7.94
C ALA A 94 -27.49 -12.06 6.89
N LYS A 95 -28.40 -11.83 5.92
CA LYS A 95 -28.16 -10.98 4.73
C LYS A 95 -26.95 -11.46 3.91
N ILE A 96 -26.77 -12.76 3.79
CA ILE A 96 -25.75 -13.37 2.95
C ILE A 96 -26.25 -13.40 1.50
N SER A 97 -25.50 -12.79 0.58
CA SER A 97 -25.81 -12.72 -0.85
C SER A 97 -24.94 -13.65 -1.70
N ALA A 98 -23.78 -14.04 -1.17
CA ALA A 98 -22.89 -14.96 -1.86
C ALA A 98 -22.12 -15.81 -0.85
N ILE A 99 -21.84 -17.06 -1.21
CA ILE A 99 -21.00 -17.97 -0.42
C ILE A 99 -19.95 -18.64 -1.29
N LEU A 100 -18.79 -18.92 -0.70
CA LEU A 100 -17.74 -19.76 -1.27
C LEU A 100 -17.62 -21.04 -0.45
N ILE A 101 -17.96 -22.17 -1.05
CA ILE A 101 -18.06 -23.46 -0.36
C ILE A 101 -16.78 -24.28 -0.55
N ASP A 102 -16.12 -24.62 0.54
CA ASP A 102 -15.11 -25.64 0.64
C ASP A 102 -15.78 -27.00 0.89
N ASP A 103 -15.81 -27.85 -0.11
CA ASP A 103 -16.42 -29.17 -0.09
C ASP A 103 -15.47 -30.28 0.39
N GLY A 104 -14.32 -29.92 0.96
CA GLY A 104 -13.34 -30.86 1.48
C GLY A 104 -13.69 -31.49 2.84
N LEU A 105 -14.68 -30.98 3.59
CA LEU A 105 -15.27 -31.65 4.71
C LEU A 105 -16.36 -32.59 4.17
N ARG A 106 -16.18 -33.87 4.37
CA ARG A 106 -17.15 -34.90 3.93
C ARG A 106 -18.08 -35.27 5.09
N PHE A 107 -19.30 -34.75 5.01
CA PHE A 107 -20.39 -35.14 5.95
C PHE A 107 -21.31 -36.19 5.34
N ASP A 108 -21.96 -36.96 6.22
CA ASP A 108 -23.03 -37.82 5.79
C ASP A 108 -24.23 -36.99 5.28
N LYS A 109 -24.77 -37.36 4.10
CA LYS A 109 -25.91 -36.69 3.47
C LYS A 109 -25.74 -35.19 3.26
N GLN A 110 -24.54 -34.74 2.92
CA GLN A 110 -24.30 -33.34 2.57
C GLN A 110 -24.93 -32.98 1.21
N HIS A 111 -25.45 -31.76 1.11
CA HIS A 111 -25.97 -31.22 -0.12
C HIS A 111 -24.81 -30.66 -1.00
N ASP A 112 -25.01 -30.73 -2.31
CA ASP A 112 -24.06 -30.17 -3.28
C ASP A 112 -24.20 -28.63 -3.41
N ILE A 113 -23.34 -28.04 -4.22
CA ILE A 113 -23.32 -26.60 -4.43
C ILE A 113 -24.59 -26.10 -5.15
N GLU A 114 -25.19 -26.91 -6.03
CA GLU A 114 -26.37 -26.52 -6.79
C GLU A 114 -27.59 -26.35 -5.86
N TRP A 115 -27.68 -27.16 -4.81
CA TRP A 115 -28.72 -27.02 -3.79
C TRP A 115 -28.65 -25.66 -3.08
N HIS A 116 -27.42 -25.17 -2.77
CA HIS A 116 -27.23 -23.88 -2.11
C HIS A 116 -27.64 -22.69 -3.01
N LYS A 117 -27.52 -22.81 -4.32
CA LYS A 117 -27.96 -21.79 -5.28
C LYS A 117 -29.45 -21.51 -5.25
N ALA A 118 -30.28 -22.40 -4.70
CA ALA A 118 -31.71 -22.16 -4.54
C ALA A 118 -32.02 -21.05 -3.51
N PHE A 119 -31.09 -20.73 -2.61
CA PHE A 119 -31.27 -19.78 -1.51
C PHE A 119 -30.50 -18.47 -1.69
N LEU A 120 -29.48 -18.47 -2.57
CA LEU A 120 -28.51 -17.39 -2.70
C LEU A 120 -28.29 -16.99 -4.16
N PRO A 121 -28.10 -15.70 -4.45
CA PRO A 121 -27.80 -15.25 -5.80
C PRO A 121 -26.51 -15.84 -6.37
N PHE A 122 -25.55 -16.21 -5.52
CA PHE A 122 -24.27 -16.79 -5.92
C PHE A 122 -23.79 -17.82 -4.90
N ALA A 123 -23.39 -19.02 -5.39
CA ALA A 123 -22.61 -19.99 -4.65
C ALA A 123 -21.44 -20.46 -5.51
N GLY A 124 -20.22 -20.28 -5.02
CA GLY A 124 -18.97 -20.67 -5.68
C GLY A 124 -18.28 -21.81 -4.93
N ARG A 125 -17.40 -22.54 -5.63
CA ARG A 125 -16.64 -23.64 -5.04
C ARG A 125 -15.22 -23.24 -4.74
N ILE A 126 -14.73 -23.61 -3.56
CA ILE A 126 -13.33 -23.62 -3.18
C ILE A 126 -12.80 -25.05 -3.34
N LEU A 127 -11.71 -25.23 -4.05
CA LEU A 127 -11.13 -26.53 -4.31
C LEU A 127 -9.99 -26.82 -3.33
N ARG A 128 -10.10 -27.90 -2.54
CA ARG A 128 -8.95 -28.43 -1.79
C ARG A 128 -8.01 -29.20 -2.71
N ILE A 129 -6.76 -28.76 -2.81
CA ILE A 129 -5.79 -29.37 -3.73
C ILE A 129 -5.42 -30.79 -3.32
N GLU A 130 -5.37 -31.08 -2.02
CA GLU A 130 -5.15 -32.44 -1.52
C GLU A 130 -6.32 -33.37 -1.89
N SER A 131 -7.56 -32.90 -1.77
CA SER A 131 -8.74 -33.68 -2.16
C SER A 131 -8.81 -33.89 -3.67
N LEU A 132 -8.34 -32.93 -4.47
CA LEU A 132 -8.19 -33.11 -5.92
C LEU A 132 -7.17 -34.20 -6.22
N ALA A 133 -6.01 -34.17 -5.55
CA ALA A 133 -4.96 -35.17 -5.72
C ALA A 133 -5.47 -36.59 -5.33
N GLU A 134 -6.16 -36.72 -4.18
CA GLU A 134 -6.80 -37.96 -3.74
C GLU A 134 -7.81 -38.47 -4.77
N THR A 135 -8.67 -37.57 -5.28
CA THR A 135 -9.68 -37.92 -6.29
C THR A 135 -9.06 -38.40 -7.61
N ILE A 136 -7.97 -37.79 -8.04
CA ILE A 136 -7.23 -38.19 -9.25
C ILE A 136 -6.65 -39.60 -9.04
N LEU A 137 -6.00 -39.83 -7.89
CA LEU A 137 -5.36 -41.11 -7.60
C LEU A 137 -6.36 -42.27 -7.39
N GLU A 138 -7.59 -41.95 -6.98
CA GLU A 138 -8.67 -42.94 -6.77
C GLU A 138 -9.48 -43.25 -8.03
N ASN A 139 -9.84 -42.22 -8.81
CA ASN A 139 -10.89 -42.33 -9.81
C ASN A 139 -10.40 -42.26 -11.28
N GLU A 140 -9.15 -41.87 -11.53
CA GLU A 140 -8.64 -41.91 -12.91
C GLU A 140 -8.21 -43.31 -13.28
N GLU A 141 -8.86 -43.88 -14.27
CA GLU A 141 -8.48 -45.17 -14.84
C GLU A 141 -7.21 -44.97 -15.72
N LEU A 142 -6.10 -45.46 -15.22
CA LEU A 142 -4.89 -45.57 -16.05
C LEU A 142 -5.08 -46.65 -17.12
N PRO A 143 -4.53 -46.50 -18.32
CA PRO A 143 -4.51 -47.58 -19.31
C PRO A 143 -3.96 -48.90 -18.71
N ARG A 144 -4.55 -50.04 -19.11
CA ARG A 144 -4.17 -51.35 -18.58
C ARG A 144 -2.63 -51.54 -18.76
N GLY A 145 -1.98 -51.90 -17.63
CA GLY A 145 -0.55 -52.15 -17.60
C GLY A 145 0.33 -50.94 -17.30
N THR A 146 -0.22 -49.77 -17.04
CA THR A 146 0.53 -48.58 -16.59
C THR A 146 0.36 -48.35 -15.10
N SER A 147 1.46 -47.95 -14.41
CA SER A 147 1.44 -47.47 -13.01
C SER A 147 1.49 -45.95 -12.98
N TRP A 148 1.07 -45.38 -11.85
CA TRP A 148 1.23 -43.96 -11.58
C TRP A 148 2.69 -43.57 -11.59
N THR A 149 3.03 -42.54 -12.34
CA THR A 149 4.30 -41.83 -12.26
C THR A 149 4.04 -40.38 -11.85
N LEU A 150 5.02 -39.72 -11.25
CA LEU A 150 4.88 -38.33 -10.84
C LEU A 150 4.56 -37.41 -12.03
N ASP A 151 5.20 -37.65 -13.20
CA ASP A 151 4.94 -36.85 -14.39
C ASP A 151 3.50 -36.99 -14.89
N LYS A 152 2.97 -38.22 -14.93
CA LYS A 152 1.58 -38.45 -15.34
C LYS A 152 0.57 -37.86 -14.36
N PHE A 153 0.83 -38.01 -13.07
CA PHE A 153 0.04 -37.37 -12.04
C PHE A 153 0.05 -35.84 -12.21
N THR A 154 1.23 -35.26 -12.36
CA THR A 154 1.41 -33.80 -12.49
C THR A 154 0.68 -33.25 -13.71
N GLU A 155 0.74 -33.93 -14.85
CA GLU A 155 0.02 -33.53 -16.07
C GLU A 155 -1.49 -33.42 -15.82
N ILE A 156 -2.08 -34.47 -15.24
CA ILE A 156 -3.52 -34.54 -14.96
C ILE A 156 -3.88 -33.51 -13.87
N PHE A 157 -3.10 -33.45 -12.80
CA PHE A 157 -3.33 -32.56 -11.68
C PHE A 157 -3.32 -31.09 -12.10
N VAL A 158 -2.27 -30.65 -12.79
CA VAL A 158 -2.16 -29.25 -13.28
C VAL A 158 -3.23 -28.95 -14.32
N GLY A 159 -3.57 -29.92 -15.18
CA GLY A 159 -4.67 -29.78 -16.14
C GLY A 159 -6.01 -29.51 -15.47
N LYS A 160 -6.36 -30.31 -14.46
CA LYS A 160 -7.60 -30.14 -13.68
C LYS A 160 -7.55 -28.85 -12.83
N LEU A 161 -6.42 -28.58 -12.20
CA LEU A 161 -6.26 -27.37 -11.35
C LEU A 161 -6.58 -26.07 -12.08
N LYS A 162 -6.17 -25.94 -13.36
CA LYS A 162 -6.44 -24.76 -14.22
C LYS A 162 -7.92 -24.49 -14.46
N SER A 163 -8.79 -25.49 -14.29
CA SER A 163 -10.24 -25.35 -14.47
C SER A 163 -10.95 -24.78 -13.23
N TYR A 164 -10.26 -24.68 -12.11
CA TYR A 164 -10.82 -24.16 -10.85
C TYR A 164 -10.30 -22.75 -10.53
N PRO A 165 -11.19 -21.79 -10.24
CA PRO A 165 -10.79 -20.41 -9.99
C PRO A 165 -10.17 -20.16 -8.61
N LEU A 166 -10.43 -21.02 -7.63
CA LEU A 166 -10.07 -20.82 -6.22
C LEU A 166 -9.55 -22.14 -5.59
N PRO A 167 -8.27 -22.45 -5.72
CA PRO A 167 -7.66 -23.57 -5.03
C PRO A 167 -7.32 -23.24 -3.58
N PHE A 168 -7.49 -24.22 -2.69
CA PHE A 168 -7.27 -24.15 -1.25
C PHE A 168 -6.38 -25.29 -0.78
N VAL A 169 -5.54 -25.07 0.24
CA VAL A 169 -4.73 -26.12 0.88
C VAL A 169 -5.18 -26.33 2.32
N ALA A 170 -5.55 -27.55 2.67
CA ALA A 170 -5.77 -27.92 4.06
C ALA A 170 -4.43 -28.29 4.72
N TYR A 171 -4.09 -27.64 5.78
CA TYR A 171 -2.83 -27.72 6.53
C TYR A 171 -2.49 -29.07 7.19
N ARG A 172 -2.75 -30.17 6.52
CA ARG A 172 -2.53 -31.53 7.08
C ARG A 172 -1.08 -31.82 7.46
N SER A 173 -0.11 -31.13 6.85
CA SER A 173 1.33 -31.27 7.12
C SER A 173 1.97 -30.04 7.77
N GLY A 174 1.18 -29.03 8.18
CA GLY A 174 1.65 -27.75 8.73
C GLY A 174 2.12 -26.77 7.67
N LEU A 175 2.37 -25.51 8.08
CA LEU A 175 2.70 -24.38 7.20
C LEU A 175 4.18 -24.29 6.81
N LYS A 176 5.04 -25.13 7.36
CA LYS A 176 6.45 -25.17 6.95
C LYS A 176 6.59 -25.95 5.65
N ILE A 177 6.34 -25.28 4.53
CA ILE A 177 6.40 -25.84 3.18
C ILE A 177 7.83 -25.76 2.68
N ASN A 178 8.33 -26.86 2.10
CA ASN A 178 9.60 -26.87 1.37
C ASN A 178 9.33 -26.48 -0.10
N PRO A 179 9.67 -25.26 -0.55
CA PRO A 179 9.42 -24.85 -1.93
C PRO A 179 10.34 -25.55 -2.95
N ASN A 180 11.36 -26.27 -2.48
CA ASN A 180 12.40 -26.89 -3.30
C ASN A 180 12.45 -28.43 -3.16
N VAL A 181 11.28 -29.06 -2.99
CA VAL A 181 11.19 -30.52 -2.99
C VAL A 181 11.72 -31.07 -4.31
N SER A 182 12.65 -32.01 -4.22
CA SER A 182 13.21 -32.67 -5.40
C SER A 182 12.19 -33.63 -6.05
N LYS A 183 12.35 -33.87 -7.35
CA LYS A 183 11.49 -34.82 -8.06
C LYS A 183 11.54 -36.23 -7.45
N ILE A 184 12.70 -36.64 -6.96
CA ILE A 184 12.91 -37.95 -6.32
C ILE A 184 12.10 -38.07 -5.03
N GLU A 185 12.23 -37.07 -4.13
CA GLU A 185 11.48 -37.04 -2.87
C GLU A 185 9.95 -37.02 -3.11
N ALA A 186 9.51 -36.32 -4.17
CA ALA A 186 8.09 -36.28 -4.54
C ALA A 186 7.60 -37.63 -5.11
N GLU A 187 8.42 -38.35 -5.89
CA GLU A 187 8.12 -39.69 -6.41
C GLU A 187 8.04 -40.74 -5.30
N GLU A 188 8.95 -40.68 -4.34
CA GLU A 188 8.91 -41.53 -3.13
C GLU A 188 7.63 -41.25 -2.34
N GLY A 189 7.29 -39.99 -2.11
CA GLY A 189 6.08 -39.59 -1.41
C GLY A 189 4.78 -39.97 -2.13
N LEU A 190 4.75 -39.95 -3.47
CA LEU A 190 3.62 -40.47 -4.26
C LEU A 190 3.50 -41.99 -4.09
N THR A 191 4.62 -42.71 -4.16
CA THR A 191 4.65 -44.16 -4.00
C THR A 191 4.15 -44.58 -2.62
N GLU A 192 4.63 -43.95 -1.55
CA GLU A 192 4.15 -44.17 -0.19
C GLU A 192 2.66 -43.88 -0.07
N THR A 193 2.16 -42.80 -0.67
CA THR A 193 0.75 -42.43 -0.68
C THR A 193 -0.12 -43.50 -1.34
N LEU A 194 0.33 -44.10 -2.43
CA LEU A 194 -0.37 -45.17 -3.13
C LEU A 194 -0.36 -46.51 -2.37
N LEU A 195 0.67 -46.74 -1.55
CA LEU A 195 0.81 -47.98 -0.77
C LEU A 195 0.10 -47.92 0.59
N ALA A 196 -0.19 -46.73 1.12
CA ALA A 196 -0.52 -46.53 2.50
C ALA A 196 -1.97 -47.02 2.89
N SER A 197 -3.00 -46.89 2.04
CA SER A 197 -4.37 -47.40 2.28
C SER A 197 -5.38 -47.04 1.21
N LYS A 198 -6.52 -47.74 1.17
CA LYS A 198 -7.73 -47.31 0.45
C LYS A 198 -8.81 -46.94 1.48
N PRO A 199 -9.47 -45.79 1.38
CA PRO A 199 -9.32 -44.75 0.31
C PRO A 199 -7.97 -44.05 0.40
N VAL A 200 -7.45 -43.61 -0.76
CA VAL A 200 -6.16 -42.90 -0.86
C VAL A 200 -6.20 -41.59 -0.04
N ARG A 201 -5.16 -41.37 0.77
CA ARG A 201 -5.01 -40.16 1.58
C ARG A 201 -3.64 -39.55 1.33
N VAL A 202 -3.62 -38.30 0.90
CA VAL A 202 -2.36 -37.57 0.69
C VAL A 202 -1.90 -37.02 2.05
N THR A 203 -0.95 -37.72 2.67
CA THR A 203 -0.39 -37.40 4.00
C THR A 203 1.11 -37.27 4.00
N ASN A 204 1.82 -37.76 2.96
CA ASN A 204 3.26 -37.62 2.86
C ASN A 204 3.65 -36.16 2.61
N LYS A 205 4.52 -35.61 3.48
CA LYS A 205 4.89 -34.20 3.46
C LYS A 205 5.56 -33.77 2.16
N ASN A 206 6.51 -34.53 1.64
CA ASN A 206 7.22 -34.18 0.42
C ASN A 206 6.28 -34.18 -0.79
N PHE A 207 5.33 -35.11 -0.84
CA PHE A 207 4.33 -35.14 -1.90
C PHE A 207 3.33 -33.97 -1.77
N ILE A 208 2.90 -33.62 -0.54
CA ILE A 208 2.08 -32.43 -0.30
C ILE A 208 2.84 -31.15 -0.72
N ASP A 209 4.07 -30.99 -0.27
CA ASP A 209 4.90 -29.82 -0.62
C ASP A 209 5.12 -29.75 -2.14
N TYR A 210 5.28 -30.90 -2.83
CA TYR A 210 5.38 -30.94 -4.28
C TYR A 210 4.10 -30.51 -4.98
N ILE A 211 2.92 -31.07 -4.65
CA ILE A 211 1.64 -30.70 -5.27
C ILE A 211 1.31 -29.23 -5.01
N PHE A 212 1.71 -28.73 -3.84
CA PHE A 212 1.65 -27.31 -3.52
C PHE A 212 2.44 -26.46 -4.50
N THR A 213 3.69 -26.81 -4.80
CA THR A 213 4.55 -26.04 -5.70
C THR A 213 4.10 -26.06 -7.16
N GLN A 214 3.19 -26.97 -7.55
CA GLN A 214 2.58 -26.99 -8.90
C GLN A 214 1.51 -25.93 -9.08
N ASN A 215 1.04 -25.31 -8.01
CA ASN A 215 0.01 -24.28 -8.07
C ASN A 215 0.62 -22.87 -7.98
N LYS A 216 0.29 -22.02 -8.94
CA LYS A 216 0.80 -20.65 -9.04
C LYS A 216 -0.14 -19.60 -8.43
N ASP A 217 -1.37 -19.99 -8.03
CA ASP A 217 -2.44 -19.10 -7.57
C ASP A 217 -3.13 -19.70 -6.34
N LEU A 218 -2.45 -19.71 -5.17
CA LEU A 218 -2.92 -20.39 -3.95
C LEU A 218 -3.41 -19.47 -2.84
N ASP A 219 -4.54 -19.88 -2.18
CA ASP A 219 -5.00 -19.39 -0.88
C ASP A 219 -4.68 -20.40 0.22
N MET A 220 -4.10 -19.97 1.35
CA MET A 220 -3.58 -20.84 2.40
C MET A 220 -4.09 -20.51 3.80
N GLY A 221 -4.43 -21.50 4.57
CA GLY A 221 -4.75 -21.38 5.98
C GLY A 221 -4.00 -22.35 6.89
N LEU A 222 -3.37 -21.86 7.95
CA LEU A 222 -3.24 -22.28 9.34
C LEU A 222 -1.91 -22.77 9.91
N SER A 223 -1.74 -22.40 11.15
CA SER A 223 -0.76 -22.47 12.22
C SER A 223 0.10 -21.23 12.23
N ASN A 224 1.18 -21.10 12.98
CA ASN A 224 1.96 -19.86 13.00
C ASN A 224 2.33 -19.43 11.57
N PRO A 225 1.75 -18.33 11.06
CA PRO A 225 1.88 -17.96 9.66
C PRO A 225 3.30 -17.53 9.27
N PHE A 226 4.19 -17.26 10.23
CA PHE A 226 5.61 -16.99 9.93
C PHE A 226 6.33 -18.13 9.23
N HIS A 227 5.85 -19.37 9.35
CA HIS A 227 6.41 -20.49 8.60
C HIS A 227 6.21 -20.37 7.08
N LEU A 228 5.36 -19.45 6.62
CA LEU A 228 5.15 -19.18 5.19
C LEU A 228 6.21 -18.26 4.57
N ARG A 229 7.11 -17.66 5.36
CA ARG A 229 8.10 -16.70 4.84
C ARG A 229 8.91 -17.24 3.68
N ASP A 230 9.38 -18.47 3.76
CA ASP A 230 10.17 -19.09 2.69
C ASP A 230 9.40 -19.16 1.37
N VAL A 231 8.09 -19.39 1.42
CA VAL A 231 7.19 -19.36 0.26
C VAL A 231 6.90 -17.93 -0.20
N LEU A 232 6.67 -17.01 0.75
CA LEU A 232 6.36 -15.61 0.44
C LEU A 232 7.54 -14.87 -0.21
N GLU A 233 8.77 -15.23 0.15
CA GLU A 233 10.00 -14.64 -0.35
C GLU A 233 10.47 -15.31 -1.67
N GLU A 234 9.96 -16.48 -2.00
CA GLU A 234 10.30 -17.20 -3.24
C GLU A 234 9.62 -16.53 -4.45
N LYS A 235 10.44 -16.08 -5.41
CA LYS A 235 9.97 -15.33 -6.60
C LYS A 235 8.88 -16.05 -7.41
N ARG A 236 8.88 -17.38 -7.42
CA ARG A 236 7.88 -18.19 -8.13
C ARG A 236 6.48 -17.94 -7.62
N PHE A 237 6.33 -17.63 -6.33
CA PHE A 237 5.05 -17.41 -5.66
C PHE A 237 4.70 -15.93 -5.47
N SER A 238 5.48 -14.99 -6.01
CA SER A 238 5.23 -13.54 -5.86
C SER A 238 3.89 -13.06 -6.41
N LYS A 239 3.26 -13.85 -7.28
CA LYS A 239 1.91 -13.57 -7.83
C LYS A 239 0.80 -14.38 -7.18
N CYS A 240 1.13 -15.32 -6.27
CA CYS A 240 0.14 -16.09 -5.53
C CYS A 240 -0.53 -15.20 -4.49
N ARG A 241 -1.85 -15.17 -4.48
CA ARG A 241 -2.61 -14.51 -3.42
C ARG A 241 -2.86 -15.53 -2.31
N ILE A 242 -2.49 -15.19 -1.09
CA ILE A 242 -2.57 -16.06 0.08
C ILE A 242 -3.54 -15.44 1.06
N VAL A 243 -4.58 -16.18 1.44
CA VAL A 243 -5.53 -15.78 2.48
C VAL A 243 -5.27 -16.60 3.73
N LEU A 244 -4.92 -15.92 4.81
CA LEU A 244 -4.76 -16.53 6.12
C LEU A 244 -6.13 -16.57 6.78
N LEU A 245 -6.70 -17.78 6.90
CA LEU A 245 -8.03 -18.01 7.44
C LEU A 245 -8.08 -17.91 8.97
N HIS A 246 -9.30 -17.72 9.52
CA HIS A 246 -9.63 -17.90 10.93
C HIS A 246 -8.88 -16.95 11.86
N ALA A 247 -8.63 -15.71 11.43
CA ALA A 247 -7.79 -14.76 12.14
C ALA A 247 -6.38 -15.30 12.45
N SER A 248 -5.96 -16.40 11.84
CA SER A 248 -4.77 -17.18 12.22
C SER A 248 -4.68 -17.45 13.73
N TYR A 249 -5.80 -17.51 14.42
CA TYR A 249 -5.86 -17.64 15.87
C TYR A 249 -5.07 -18.87 16.36
N PRO A 250 -4.20 -18.75 17.41
CA PRO A 250 -3.97 -17.56 18.25
C PRO A 250 -2.89 -16.57 17.74
N PHE A 251 -2.41 -16.69 16.51
CA PHE A 251 -1.29 -15.94 15.91
C PHE A 251 -1.75 -14.71 15.10
N SER A 252 -2.77 -13.98 15.60
CA SER A 252 -3.37 -12.86 14.86
C SER A 252 -2.38 -11.71 14.61
N LYS A 253 -1.44 -11.44 15.52
CA LYS A 253 -0.41 -10.41 15.37
C LYS A 253 0.58 -10.74 14.28
N GLU A 254 1.02 -12.00 14.21
CA GLU A 254 1.91 -12.51 13.18
C GLU A 254 1.25 -12.45 11.81
N ALA A 255 -0.02 -12.81 11.73
CA ALA A 255 -0.80 -12.71 10.50
C ALA A 255 -0.96 -11.25 10.04
N SER A 256 -1.25 -10.34 10.96
CA SER A 256 -1.31 -8.90 10.71
C SER A 256 -0.01 -8.37 10.12
N TYR A 257 1.12 -8.72 10.73
CA TYR A 257 2.44 -8.35 10.23
C TYR A 257 2.67 -8.86 8.80
N LEU A 258 2.39 -10.15 8.53
CA LEU A 258 2.56 -10.71 7.20
C LEU A 258 1.66 -10.03 6.16
N ALA A 259 0.42 -9.73 6.51
CA ALA A 259 -0.48 -9.03 5.60
C ALA A 259 -0.02 -7.59 5.33
N SER A 260 0.63 -6.93 6.29
CA SER A 260 1.23 -5.61 6.06
C SER A 260 2.51 -5.68 5.22
N ALA A 261 3.35 -6.69 5.48
CA ALA A 261 4.67 -6.83 4.86
C ALA A 261 4.62 -7.38 3.42
N TYR A 262 3.65 -8.23 3.09
CA TYR A 262 3.56 -8.92 1.80
C TYR A 262 2.28 -8.53 1.07
N SER A 263 2.41 -7.97 -0.13
CA SER A 263 1.28 -7.49 -0.93
C SER A 263 0.28 -8.59 -1.29
N GLN A 264 0.75 -9.84 -1.42
CA GLN A 264 -0.04 -11.02 -1.78
C GLN A 264 -0.77 -11.67 -0.59
N VAL A 265 -0.52 -11.26 0.66
CA VAL A 265 -1.15 -11.84 1.86
C VAL A 265 -2.40 -11.06 2.24
N TYR A 266 -3.48 -11.79 2.49
CA TYR A 266 -4.79 -11.31 2.91
C TYR A 266 -5.22 -12.07 4.17
N LEU A 267 -6.21 -11.56 4.88
CA LEU A 267 -6.68 -12.08 6.15
C LEU A 267 -8.18 -12.38 6.07
N ASP A 268 -8.60 -13.46 6.72
CA ASP A 268 -9.99 -13.81 6.93
C ASP A 268 -10.20 -14.16 8.41
N PHE A 269 -11.33 -13.76 8.99
CA PHE A 269 -11.59 -13.97 10.41
C PHE A 269 -12.78 -14.91 10.72
N GLY A 270 -13.13 -15.80 9.80
CA GLY A 270 -14.09 -16.90 10.03
C GLY A 270 -13.80 -17.76 11.26
N VAL A 271 -14.36 -18.91 11.39
CA VAL A 271 -14.19 -19.95 12.45
C VAL A 271 -14.20 -19.46 13.91
N ALA A 272 -13.49 -18.41 14.21
CA ALA A 272 -13.41 -17.94 15.58
C ALA A 272 -14.80 -17.53 16.13
N LEU A 273 -15.75 -17.21 15.23
CA LEU A 273 -17.04 -16.64 15.59
C LEU A 273 -18.02 -17.56 16.33
N PRO A 274 -18.24 -18.80 15.94
CA PRO A 274 -19.08 -19.69 16.73
C PRO A 274 -18.39 -20.20 18.00
N LYS A 275 -17.06 -20.15 18.09
CA LYS A 275 -16.25 -20.82 19.11
C LYS A 275 -15.68 -19.88 20.16
N LEU A 276 -15.38 -18.65 19.83
CA LEU A 276 -14.86 -17.63 20.74
C LEU A 276 -15.96 -16.70 21.29
N SER A 277 -15.66 -16.03 22.39
CA SER A 277 -16.52 -14.95 22.91
C SER A 277 -16.42 -13.74 21.98
N VAL A 278 -17.45 -12.88 21.99
CA VAL A 278 -17.43 -11.59 21.25
C VAL A 278 -16.24 -10.72 21.70
N HIS A 279 -15.88 -10.76 23.00
CA HIS A 279 -14.75 -10.05 23.54
C HIS A 279 -13.42 -10.50 22.91
N GLU A 280 -13.17 -11.81 22.89
CA GLU A 280 -11.94 -12.38 22.33
C GLU A 280 -11.85 -12.16 20.83
N MET A 281 -12.98 -12.26 20.12
CA MET A 281 -13.04 -11.91 18.71
C MET A 281 -12.73 -10.44 18.45
N THR A 282 -13.27 -9.53 19.27
CA THR A 282 -12.96 -8.10 19.17
C THR A 282 -11.47 -7.86 19.35
N THR A 283 -10.85 -8.53 20.32
CA THR A 283 -9.39 -8.47 20.55
C THR A 283 -8.62 -8.99 19.34
N SER A 284 -9.00 -10.14 18.80
CA SER A 284 -8.33 -10.73 17.62
C SER A 284 -8.44 -9.82 16.40
N ILE A 285 -9.61 -9.23 16.12
CA ILE A 285 -9.79 -8.30 14.99
C ILE A 285 -8.96 -7.02 15.19
N LYS A 286 -8.92 -6.45 16.40
CA LYS A 286 -8.05 -5.33 16.70
C LYS A 286 -6.58 -5.68 16.43
N GLN A 287 -6.12 -6.87 16.84
CA GLN A 287 -4.77 -7.34 16.57
C GLN A 287 -4.50 -7.52 15.06
N LEU A 288 -5.48 -8.00 14.29
CA LEU A 288 -5.34 -8.09 12.83
C LEU A 288 -5.21 -6.70 12.20
N LEU A 289 -5.97 -5.72 12.65
CA LEU A 289 -5.97 -4.36 12.11
C LEU A 289 -4.84 -3.47 12.63
N GLU A 290 -4.05 -3.94 13.61
CA GLU A 290 -2.93 -3.17 14.17
C GLU A 290 -1.86 -2.84 13.11
N PHE A 291 -1.60 -3.76 12.16
CA PHE A 291 -0.66 -3.56 11.05
C PHE A 291 -1.31 -3.79 9.68
N ALA A 292 -2.27 -4.71 9.58
CA ALA A 292 -2.84 -5.06 8.29
C ALA A 292 -3.79 -3.95 7.78
N PRO A 293 -3.68 -3.56 6.50
CA PRO A 293 -4.64 -2.66 5.87
C PRO A 293 -6.06 -3.22 5.85
N ILE A 294 -7.07 -2.40 6.13
CA ILE A 294 -8.50 -2.80 6.16
C ILE A 294 -8.93 -3.49 4.87
N ASN A 295 -8.42 -3.05 3.73
CA ASN A 295 -8.73 -3.63 2.42
C ASN A 295 -8.15 -5.03 2.18
N LYS A 296 -7.45 -5.59 3.16
CA LYS A 296 -6.93 -6.96 3.16
C LYS A 296 -7.65 -7.88 4.14
N LEU A 297 -8.56 -7.34 4.95
CA LEU A 297 -9.35 -8.11 5.90
C LEU A 297 -10.69 -8.48 5.28
N MET A 298 -11.03 -9.78 5.30
CA MET A 298 -12.26 -10.32 4.72
C MET A 298 -13.06 -11.07 5.78
N PHE A 299 -14.33 -11.18 5.50
CA PHE A 299 -15.30 -11.91 6.32
C PHE A 299 -15.56 -13.30 5.75
N SER A 300 -15.64 -14.29 6.67
CA SER A 300 -16.33 -15.53 6.42
C SER A 300 -17.07 -16.00 7.68
N THR A 301 -18.03 -16.91 7.52
CA THR A 301 -18.71 -17.54 8.67
C THR A 301 -18.01 -18.81 9.12
N ASP A 302 -17.31 -19.47 8.23
CA ASP A 302 -16.92 -20.88 8.35
C ASP A 302 -18.14 -21.75 8.74
N GLY A 303 -19.32 -21.36 8.26
CA GLY A 303 -20.56 -22.06 8.49
C GLY A 303 -20.51 -23.47 7.91
N TYR A 304 -20.96 -24.48 8.66
CA TYR A 304 -20.96 -25.87 8.23
C TYR A 304 -22.11 -26.66 8.79
N ALA A 305 -22.48 -27.71 8.10
CA ALA A 305 -23.50 -28.69 8.45
C ALA A 305 -24.91 -28.13 8.64
N PHE A 306 -25.08 -26.98 9.29
CA PHE A 306 -26.41 -26.44 9.62
C PHE A 306 -26.55 -24.96 9.25
N PRO A 307 -27.69 -24.53 8.67
CA PRO A 307 -27.89 -23.12 8.28
C PRO A 307 -27.74 -22.12 9.43
N GLU A 308 -28.02 -22.56 10.66
CA GLU A 308 -27.89 -21.75 11.86
C GLU A 308 -26.48 -21.28 12.14
N THR A 309 -25.47 -22.07 11.74
CA THR A 309 -24.06 -21.70 11.93
C THR A 309 -23.68 -20.48 11.10
N TYR A 310 -24.20 -20.36 9.89
CA TYR A 310 -24.05 -19.19 9.02
C TYR A 310 -24.70 -17.94 9.62
N TYR A 311 -25.95 -18.09 10.10
CA TYR A 311 -26.67 -17.01 10.76
C TYR A 311 -25.93 -16.46 12.00
N LEU A 312 -25.48 -17.38 12.86
CA LEU A 312 -24.76 -17.02 14.08
C LEU A 312 -23.40 -16.37 13.78
N GLY A 313 -22.67 -16.90 12.79
CA GLY A 313 -21.43 -16.34 12.31
C GLY A 313 -21.62 -14.90 11.85
N ALA A 314 -22.58 -14.65 10.98
CA ALA A 314 -22.90 -13.31 10.48
C ALA A 314 -23.36 -12.36 11.59
N LYS A 315 -24.26 -12.78 12.48
CA LYS A 315 -24.77 -11.97 13.59
C LYS A 315 -23.66 -11.52 14.54
N LYS A 316 -22.78 -12.46 14.96
CA LYS A 316 -21.66 -12.15 15.86
C LYS A 316 -20.63 -11.26 15.20
N SER A 317 -20.32 -11.47 13.91
CA SER A 317 -19.38 -10.63 13.18
C SER A 317 -19.84 -9.18 13.12
N ARG A 318 -21.14 -8.94 12.93
CA ARG A 318 -21.70 -7.58 12.95
C ARG A 318 -21.50 -6.92 14.31
N GLU A 319 -21.73 -7.63 15.42
CA GLU A 319 -21.45 -7.12 16.78
C GLU A 319 -19.96 -6.77 16.95
N VAL A 320 -19.06 -7.64 16.49
CA VAL A 320 -17.62 -7.48 16.62
C VAL A 320 -17.11 -6.33 15.76
N ILE A 321 -17.44 -6.32 14.46
CA ILE A 321 -16.97 -5.26 13.53
C ILE A 321 -17.53 -3.90 13.94
N PHE A 322 -18.81 -3.82 14.34
CA PHE A 322 -19.35 -2.58 14.88
C PHE A 322 -18.56 -2.11 16.11
N SER A 323 -18.22 -3.01 17.04
CA SER A 323 -17.46 -2.65 18.24
C SER A 323 -16.05 -2.14 17.88
N VAL A 324 -15.34 -2.82 16.97
CA VAL A 324 -14.00 -2.44 16.54
C VAL A 324 -14.02 -1.08 15.83
N LEU A 325 -14.88 -0.91 14.83
CA LEU A 325 -14.97 0.35 14.07
C LEU A 325 -15.47 1.53 14.90
N ARG A 326 -16.41 1.26 15.83
CA ARG A 326 -16.85 2.26 16.82
C ARG A 326 -15.68 2.74 17.68
N ASP A 327 -14.89 1.81 18.22
CA ASP A 327 -13.76 2.13 19.07
C ASP A 327 -12.71 2.93 18.28
N SER A 328 -12.39 2.54 17.04
CA SER A 328 -11.50 3.30 16.16
C SER A 328 -12.02 4.71 15.84
N CYS A 329 -13.34 4.88 15.74
CA CYS A 329 -13.93 6.23 15.59
C CYS A 329 -13.81 7.05 16.88
N ILE A 330 -13.96 6.43 18.05
CA ILE A 330 -13.85 7.11 19.35
C ILE A 330 -12.40 7.51 19.61
N ASP A 331 -11.45 6.63 19.27
CA ASP A 331 -10.01 6.84 19.43
C ASP A 331 -9.46 7.84 18.40
N GLY A 332 -10.24 8.15 17.35
CA GLY A 332 -9.87 9.09 16.29
C GLY A 332 -9.04 8.48 15.16
N ASP A 333 -8.92 7.15 15.12
CA ASP A 333 -8.20 6.42 14.08
C ASP A 333 -8.96 6.43 12.74
N LEU A 334 -10.31 6.46 12.80
CA LEU A 334 -11.20 6.52 11.62
C LEU A 334 -12.26 7.62 11.82
N ASP A 335 -12.61 8.29 10.73
CA ASP A 335 -13.85 9.03 10.70
C ASP A 335 -15.07 8.10 10.45
N ILE A 336 -16.29 8.64 10.59
CA ILE A 336 -17.50 7.83 10.45
C ILE A 336 -17.68 7.27 9.03
N HIS A 337 -17.26 8.03 8.01
CA HIS A 337 -17.39 7.61 6.60
C HIS A 337 -16.35 6.52 6.27
N GLU A 338 -15.14 6.64 6.81
CA GLU A 338 -14.11 5.62 6.72
C GLU A 338 -14.54 4.33 7.41
N ALA A 339 -15.13 4.41 8.59
CA ALA A 339 -15.65 3.25 9.30
C ALA A 339 -16.83 2.58 8.56
N ILE A 340 -17.71 3.36 7.93
CA ILE A 340 -18.78 2.86 7.08
C ILE A 340 -18.23 2.15 5.85
N GLN A 341 -17.22 2.72 5.20
CA GLN A 341 -16.58 2.08 4.05
C GLN A 341 -15.82 0.81 4.47
N ALA A 342 -15.10 0.85 5.60
CA ALA A 342 -14.44 -0.31 6.17
C ALA A 342 -15.41 -1.48 6.43
N ALA A 343 -16.61 -1.20 6.95
CA ALA A 343 -17.63 -2.22 7.13
C ALA A 343 -18.06 -2.87 5.81
N LYS A 344 -18.26 -2.10 4.76
CA LYS A 344 -18.61 -2.60 3.41
C LYS A 344 -17.46 -3.41 2.80
N ASP A 345 -16.24 -2.91 2.94
CA ASP A 345 -15.04 -3.58 2.44
C ASP A 345 -14.86 -4.95 3.11
N ILE A 346 -14.94 -5.02 4.41
CA ILE A 346 -14.76 -6.25 5.20
C ILE A 346 -15.85 -7.27 4.90
N PHE A 347 -17.12 -6.87 4.86
CA PHE A 347 -18.23 -7.81 4.69
C PHE A 347 -18.45 -8.25 3.23
N ALA A 348 -18.00 -7.49 2.24
CA ALA A 348 -18.28 -7.82 0.84
C ALA A 348 -17.18 -7.43 -0.15
N GLU A 349 -16.76 -6.17 -0.22
CA GLU A 349 -16.02 -5.65 -1.35
C GLU A 349 -14.60 -6.23 -1.45
N ASN A 350 -13.93 -6.52 -0.32
CA ASN A 350 -12.61 -7.15 -0.31
C ASN A 350 -12.67 -8.55 -0.92
N SER A 351 -13.66 -9.37 -0.54
CA SER A 351 -13.87 -10.72 -1.10
C SER A 351 -14.23 -10.65 -2.59
N ILE A 352 -15.13 -9.76 -2.99
CA ILE A 352 -15.51 -9.57 -4.41
C ILE A 352 -14.27 -9.22 -5.24
N ARG A 353 -13.44 -8.32 -4.77
CA ARG A 353 -12.23 -7.83 -5.45
C ARG A 353 -11.16 -8.91 -5.54
N LEU A 354 -10.89 -9.59 -4.41
CA LEU A 354 -9.86 -10.62 -4.33
C LEU A 354 -10.20 -11.82 -5.21
N TYR A 355 -11.40 -12.34 -5.05
CA TYR A 355 -11.87 -13.54 -5.75
C TYR A 355 -12.44 -13.25 -7.16
N LYS A 356 -12.49 -11.97 -7.56
CA LYS A 356 -13.03 -11.52 -8.87
C LYS A 356 -14.46 -12.05 -9.13
N LEU A 357 -15.31 -12.04 -8.11
CA LEU A 357 -16.64 -12.58 -8.20
C LEU A 357 -17.51 -11.75 -9.15
N LYS A 358 -18.18 -12.42 -10.07
CA LYS A 358 -19.20 -11.82 -10.93
C LYS A 358 -20.56 -12.04 -10.30
N LEU A 359 -20.92 -11.22 -9.34
CA LEU A 359 -22.24 -11.26 -8.73
C LEU A 359 -23.28 -10.64 -9.67
N PRO A 360 -24.52 -11.18 -9.73
CA PRO A 360 -25.60 -10.52 -10.45
C PRO A 360 -25.82 -9.12 -9.83
N VAL A 361 -25.78 -8.10 -10.67
CA VAL A 361 -25.90 -6.70 -10.24
C VAL A 361 -27.30 -6.49 -9.67
N LYS A 362 -27.45 -6.61 -8.36
CA LYS A 362 -28.48 -5.91 -7.61
C LYS A 362 -27.87 -4.59 -7.18
N SER A 363 -28.44 -3.49 -7.65
CA SER A 363 -28.12 -2.15 -7.16
C SER A 363 -28.29 -2.13 -5.63
N PHE A 364 -27.21 -1.91 -4.92
CA PHE A 364 -27.22 -1.70 -3.48
C PHE A 364 -27.99 -0.39 -3.18
N GLY A 365 -29.23 -0.51 -2.82
CA GLY A 365 -30.04 0.55 -2.23
C GLY A 365 -30.85 1.39 -3.21
N SER A 366 -32.04 0.97 -3.56
CA SER A 366 -33.25 1.84 -3.58
C SER A 366 -34.51 1.01 -3.83
N THR A 367 -35.45 1.08 -2.92
CA THR A 367 -36.85 0.69 -3.16
C THR A 367 -37.50 1.75 -4.04
N ASN A 368 -37.91 1.41 -5.23
CA ASN A 368 -39.20 1.51 -5.87
C ASN A 368 -39.10 1.42 -7.38
N THR A 369 -39.89 0.48 -7.90
CA THR A 369 -40.28 0.24 -9.30
C THR A 369 -40.78 1.51 -9.95
N ILE A 370 -40.34 1.75 -11.21
CA ILE A 370 -41.16 2.00 -12.39
C ILE A 370 -40.26 1.91 -13.65
N SER A 371 -40.80 1.22 -14.65
CA SER A 371 -40.25 1.00 -15.99
C SER A 371 -40.05 2.28 -16.78
N SER A 372 -38.94 2.43 -17.49
CA SER A 372 -38.88 2.89 -18.88
C SER A 372 -37.43 3.26 -19.27
N THR A 373 -36.99 2.75 -20.41
CA THR A 373 -35.90 3.19 -21.33
C THR A 373 -34.65 3.92 -20.78
N PRO A 374 -33.44 3.62 -21.30
CA PRO A 374 -32.20 4.07 -20.73
C PRO A 374 -31.96 5.55 -21.03
N THR A 375 -32.14 6.36 -20.03
CA THR A 375 -31.60 7.72 -19.95
C THR A 375 -30.54 7.72 -18.86
N GLU A 376 -29.39 8.25 -19.19
CA GLU A 376 -28.25 8.47 -18.29
C GLU A 376 -28.73 9.11 -16.96
N THR A 377 -28.69 8.32 -15.87
CA THR A 377 -28.89 8.87 -14.52
C THR A 377 -27.55 8.93 -13.80
N ASN A 378 -27.08 10.16 -13.65
CA ASN A 378 -26.00 10.56 -12.79
C ASN A 378 -26.21 10.02 -11.36
N ILE A 379 -25.31 9.17 -10.91
CA ILE A 379 -25.15 8.83 -9.48
C ILE A 379 -24.23 9.91 -8.89
N GLU A 380 -24.83 10.90 -8.24
CA GLU A 380 -24.12 11.78 -7.30
C GLU A 380 -23.73 10.99 -6.05
N LEU A 381 -22.67 10.18 -6.14
CA LEU A 381 -21.99 9.56 -5.00
C LEU A 381 -20.79 10.44 -4.63
N SER A 382 -20.86 11.05 -3.46
CA SER A 382 -19.98 12.08 -2.89
C SER A 382 -20.05 13.41 -3.66
N GLY A 383 -20.10 14.54 -3.01
CA GLY A 383 -20.14 15.86 -3.63
C GLY A 383 -18.93 16.23 -4.51
N ILE A 384 -18.05 15.27 -4.83
CA ILE A 384 -16.87 15.43 -5.67
C ILE A 384 -17.28 15.48 -7.13
N THR A 385 -16.93 16.58 -7.80
CA THR A 385 -17.23 16.79 -9.22
C THR A 385 -16.03 16.59 -10.13
N LEU A 386 -14.82 16.86 -9.64
CA LEU A 386 -13.58 16.83 -10.42
C LEU A 386 -12.48 16.05 -9.69
N VAL A 387 -11.60 15.40 -10.45
CA VAL A 387 -10.44 14.69 -9.94
C VAL A 387 -9.20 15.19 -10.68
N ARG A 388 -8.21 15.67 -9.93
CA ARG A 388 -6.89 16.06 -10.46
C ARG A 388 -5.96 14.85 -10.48
N VAL A 389 -5.61 14.39 -11.66
CA VAL A 389 -4.60 13.34 -11.89
C VAL A 389 -3.25 14.04 -12.05
N ILE A 390 -2.38 13.89 -11.05
CA ILE A 390 -1.13 14.64 -10.90
C ILE A 390 0.07 13.77 -11.27
N TRP A 391 1.08 14.37 -11.90
CA TRP A 391 2.40 13.78 -12.11
C TRP A 391 3.49 14.86 -12.02
N VAL A 392 4.73 14.43 -11.86
CA VAL A 392 5.91 15.32 -11.92
C VAL A 392 6.73 14.96 -13.15
N ASP A 393 7.01 15.95 -13.99
CA ASP A 393 7.80 15.75 -15.19
C ASP A 393 9.32 15.62 -14.89
N LEU A 394 10.13 15.40 -15.92
CA LEU A 394 11.58 15.22 -15.76
C LEU A 394 12.34 16.53 -15.41
N ALA A 395 11.70 17.67 -15.59
CA ALA A 395 12.20 18.98 -15.14
C ALA A 395 11.84 19.27 -13.67
N GLY A 396 11.06 18.39 -13.00
CA GLY A 396 10.62 18.55 -11.62
C GLY A 396 9.35 19.38 -11.46
N GLN A 397 8.69 19.76 -12.56
CA GLN A 397 7.46 20.54 -12.52
C GLN A 397 6.24 19.63 -12.26
N GLN A 398 5.38 20.07 -11.35
CA GLN A 398 4.10 19.41 -11.09
C GLN A 398 3.11 19.74 -12.20
N ARG A 399 2.45 18.71 -12.69
CA ARG A 399 1.48 18.76 -13.79
C ARG A 399 0.21 18.02 -13.39
N CYS A 400 -0.93 18.43 -13.93
CA CYS A 400 -2.15 17.68 -13.72
C CYS A 400 -3.04 17.61 -14.97
N ARG A 401 -3.89 16.59 -14.98
CA ARG A 401 -5.08 16.50 -15.83
C ARG A 401 -6.31 16.47 -14.93
N VAL A 402 -7.28 17.32 -15.21
CA VAL A 402 -8.52 17.36 -14.44
C VAL A 402 -9.59 16.62 -15.22
N VAL A 403 -10.25 15.67 -14.58
CA VAL A 403 -11.32 14.87 -15.18
C VAL A 403 -12.58 14.90 -14.32
N PRO A 404 -13.79 14.90 -14.92
CA PRO A 404 -15.03 14.76 -14.16
C PRO A 404 -15.08 13.46 -13.36
N SER A 405 -15.57 13.51 -12.12
CA SER A 405 -15.62 12.36 -11.21
C SER A 405 -16.30 11.12 -11.82
N PRO A 406 -17.43 11.21 -12.55
CA PRO A 406 -18.04 10.05 -13.19
C PRO A 406 -17.11 9.42 -14.25
N HIS A 407 -16.41 10.24 -15.04
CA HIS A 407 -15.46 9.74 -16.04
C HIS A 407 -14.23 9.11 -15.36
N PHE A 408 -13.76 9.69 -14.27
CA PHE A 408 -12.68 9.13 -13.46
C PHE A 408 -13.04 7.73 -12.95
N GLN A 409 -14.20 7.56 -12.33
CA GLN A 409 -14.68 6.30 -11.78
C GLN A 409 -14.91 5.23 -12.84
N ASN A 410 -15.55 5.59 -13.95
CA ASN A 410 -15.96 4.63 -14.98
C ASN A 410 -14.81 4.22 -15.93
N VAL A 411 -13.87 5.14 -16.21
CA VAL A 411 -12.87 4.96 -17.26
C VAL A 411 -11.44 5.14 -16.75
N VAL A 412 -11.15 6.33 -16.16
CA VAL A 412 -9.77 6.75 -15.90
C VAL A 412 -9.11 5.91 -14.82
N GLN A 413 -9.85 5.53 -13.80
CA GLN A 413 -9.38 4.71 -12.69
C GLN A 413 -8.77 3.37 -13.15
N ARG A 414 -9.30 2.80 -14.23
CA ARG A 414 -8.86 1.50 -14.80
C ARG A 414 -7.92 1.66 -16.00
N ASN A 415 -8.22 2.63 -16.87
CA ASN A 415 -7.57 2.75 -18.18
C ASN A 415 -6.55 3.89 -18.24
N GLY A 416 -6.49 4.72 -17.19
CA GLY A 416 -5.66 5.92 -17.17
C GLY A 416 -6.14 7.02 -18.12
N VAL A 417 -5.51 8.18 -18.01
CA VAL A 417 -5.67 9.31 -18.93
C VAL A 417 -4.51 9.32 -19.90
N SER A 418 -4.80 9.61 -21.17
CA SER A 418 -3.77 9.72 -22.20
C SER A 418 -2.83 10.90 -21.94
N LEU A 419 -1.53 10.67 -22.08
CA LEU A 419 -0.48 11.68 -22.01
C LEU A 419 0.44 11.53 -23.23
N PRO A 420 0.61 12.57 -24.06
CA PRO A 420 1.65 12.56 -25.09
C PRO A 420 3.04 12.40 -24.47
N VAL A 421 3.85 11.48 -24.96
CA VAL A 421 5.17 11.16 -24.38
C VAL A 421 6.10 12.37 -24.33
N LEU A 422 5.97 13.30 -25.28
CA LEU A 422 6.77 14.54 -25.33
C LEU A 422 6.62 15.41 -24.06
N LEU A 423 5.47 15.37 -23.37
CA LEU A 423 5.21 16.22 -22.21
C LEU A 423 6.08 15.85 -20.99
N MET A 424 6.67 14.66 -20.96
CA MET A 424 7.65 14.30 -19.96
C MET A 424 9.04 14.92 -20.23
N GLY A 425 9.34 15.22 -21.48
CA GLY A 425 10.61 15.80 -21.91
C GLY A 425 10.62 17.33 -21.96
N ASN A 426 9.59 18.00 -21.42
CA ASN A 426 9.57 19.45 -21.40
C ASN A 426 10.61 19.99 -20.41
N PRO A 427 11.56 20.85 -20.85
CA PRO A 427 12.40 21.58 -19.93
C PRO A 427 11.60 22.64 -19.15
N SER A 428 12.18 23.17 -18.07
CA SER A 428 11.52 24.13 -17.18
C SER A 428 11.07 25.46 -17.85
N PHE A 429 11.58 25.78 -19.02
CA PHE A 429 11.29 27.04 -19.74
C PHE A 429 10.26 26.89 -20.89
N GLY A 430 9.69 25.72 -21.15
CA GLY A 430 8.65 25.59 -22.19
C GLY A 430 8.62 24.26 -22.92
N VAL A 431 8.13 24.23 -24.16
CA VAL A 431 7.76 23.05 -24.94
C VAL A 431 8.60 22.94 -26.24
N PRO A 432 9.94 22.84 -26.22
CA PRO A 432 10.62 22.31 -27.38
C PRO A 432 10.67 20.79 -27.34
N ILE A 433 10.48 20.15 -28.49
CA ILE A 433 10.82 18.75 -28.65
C ILE A 433 12.34 18.67 -28.62
N LEU A 434 12.88 18.03 -27.59
CA LEU A 434 14.33 17.87 -27.44
C LEU A 434 14.83 16.75 -28.34
N GLU A 435 15.58 17.11 -29.36
CA GLU A 435 16.33 16.14 -30.16
C GLU A 435 17.23 15.31 -29.23
N ASN A 436 17.34 14.02 -29.47
CA ASN A 436 18.13 13.07 -28.69
C ASN A 436 17.64 12.75 -27.27
N SER A 437 16.44 13.21 -26.84
CA SER A 437 15.84 12.78 -25.57
C SER A 437 15.23 11.37 -25.64
N GLY A 438 14.99 10.86 -26.84
CA GLY A 438 14.20 9.65 -27.07
C GLY A 438 12.68 9.86 -26.88
N LEU A 439 12.26 11.09 -26.53
CA LEU A 439 10.86 11.48 -26.37
C LEU A 439 10.42 12.25 -27.60
N THR A 440 9.49 11.69 -28.35
CA THR A 440 9.03 12.24 -29.64
C THR A 440 7.62 12.81 -29.54
N ALA A 441 7.23 13.61 -30.54
CA ALA A 441 5.85 14.07 -30.66
C ALA A 441 4.85 12.93 -30.98
N VAL A 442 5.37 11.76 -31.35
CA VAL A 442 4.57 10.58 -31.70
C VAL A 442 4.57 9.60 -30.55
N GLY A 443 3.38 9.18 -30.15
CA GLY A 443 3.18 8.21 -29.10
C GLY A 443 2.49 8.80 -27.86
N GLN A 444 1.80 7.94 -27.15
CA GLN A 444 1.06 8.27 -25.94
C GLN A 444 1.30 7.21 -24.88
N VAL A 445 1.34 7.64 -23.65
CA VAL A 445 1.32 6.80 -22.45
C VAL A 445 0.04 7.05 -21.66
N ARG A 446 -0.23 6.21 -20.70
CA ARG A 446 -1.36 6.35 -19.79
C ARG A 446 -0.88 6.82 -18.42
N LEU A 447 -1.47 7.88 -17.92
CA LEU A 447 -1.40 8.26 -16.51
C LEU A 447 -2.41 7.38 -15.76
N VAL A 448 -1.95 6.29 -15.18
CA VAL A 448 -2.78 5.35 -14.42
C VAL A 448 -2.77 5.81 -12.97
N PRO A 449 -3.91 6.23 -12.41
CA PRO A 449 -3.97 6.71 -11.03
C PRO A 449 -3.57 5.63 -10.03
N ASP A 450 -2.68 5.99 -9.11
CA ASP A 450 -2.39 5.18 -7.92
C ASP A 450 -3.41 5.54 -6.84
N LEU A 451 -4.43 4.71 -6.69
CA LEU A 451 -5.57 4.98 -5.81
C LEU A 451 -5.19 5.04 -4.33
N SER A 452 -4.04 4.48 -3.94
CA SER A 452 -3.53 4.61 -2.57
C SER A 452 -3.12 6.05 -2.22
N THR A 453 -2.85 6.86 -3.25
CA THR A 453 -2.49 8.27 -3.12
C THR A 453 -3.69 9.22 -3.25
N ARG A 454 -4.91 8.71 -3.48
CA ARG A 454 -6.10 9.53 -3.66
C ARG A 454 -6.43 10.31 -2.38
N ARG A 455 -6.65 11.62 -2.51
CA ARG A 455 -6.93 12.55 -1.39
C ARG A 455 -8.02 13.55 -1.79
N ILE A 456 -8.93 13.84 -0.86
CA ILE A 456 -9.84 15.00 -0.99
C ILE A 456 -8.99 16.25 -0.88
N ILE A 457 -9.25 17.27 -1.73
CA ILE A 457 -8.51 18.52 -1.70
C ILE A 457 -9.07 19.42 -0.58
N PRO A 458 -8.30 19.67 0.50
CA PRO A 458 -8.87 20.37 1.67
C PRO A 458 -9.27 21.82 1.42
N TRP A 459 -8.71 22.45 0.41
CA TRP A 459 -8.98 23.86 0.05
C TRP A 459 -10.00 24.01 -1.10
N GLU A 460 -10.53 22.88 -1.59
CA GLU A 460 -11.58 22.85 -2.63
C GLU A 460 -12.75 21.99 -2.14
N THR A 461 -13.94 22.49 -2.28
CA THR A 461 -15.11 21.83 -1.68
C THR A 461 -15.59 20.59 -2.43
N ARG A 462 -15.19 20.40 -3.68
CA ARG A 462 -15.76 19.38 -4.58
C ARG A 462 -14.72 18.72 -5.49
N GLU A 463 -13.45 18.71 -5.06
CA GLU A 463 -12.36 18.15 -5.86
C GLU A 463 -11.52 17.16 -5.07
N GLU A 464 -10.97 16.19 -5.79
CA GLU A 464 -9.97 15.24 -5.32
C GLU A 464 -8.70 15.34 -6.15
N MET A 465 -7.62 14.82 -5.59
CA MET A 465 -6.34 14.66 -6.29
C MET A 465 -5.79 13.26 -6.09
N VAL A 466 -5.05 12.79 -7.09
CA VAL A 466 -4.41 11.47 -7.10
C VAL A 466 -3.13 11.54 -7.90
N LEU A 467 -2.07 10.88 -7.43
CA LEU A 467 -0.84 10.73 -8.19
C LEU A 467 -0.98 9.60 -9.21
N ALA A 468 -0.29 9.71 -10.33
CA ALA A 468 -0.37 8.72 -11.39
C ALA A 468 0.98 8.12 -11.74
N ASP A 469 0.97 6.81 -12.02
CA ASP A 469 2.04 6.09 -12.68
C ASP A 469 1.91 6.23 -14.20
N MET A 470 3.04 6.25 -14.88
CA MET A 470 3.05 6.27 -16.34
C MET A 470 3.22 4.86 -16.88
N CYS A 471 2.27 4.43 -17.69
CA CYS A 471 2.23 3.08 -18.26
C CYS A 471 2.05 3.15 -19.78
N LEU A 472 2.64 2.21 -20.51
CA LEU A 472 2.34 2.03 -21.95
C LEU A 472 0.88 1.62 -22.13
N LYS A 473 0.42 0.72 -21.28
CA LYS A 473 -0.99 0.35 -21.04
C LYS A 473 -1.15 -0.03 -19.56
N PRO A 474 -2.36 -0.09 -19.01
CA PRO A 474 -2.56 -0.51 -17.63
C PRO A 474 -1.84 -1.83 -17.32
N GLY A 475 -1.00 -1.85 -16.26
CA GLY A 475 -0.19 -3.00 -15.86
C GLY A 475 1.15 -3.17 -16.59
N GLU A 476 1.48 -2.32 -17.55
CA GLU A 476 2.78 -2.31 -18.23
C GLU A 476 3.49 -0.97 -17.98
N PRO A 477 4.40 -0.89 -17.00
CA PRO A 477 5.10 0.34 -16.66
C PRO A 477 5.87 0.92 -17.83
N TRP A 478 5.86 2.25 -17.95
CA TRP A 478 6.68 2.96 -18.92
C TRP A 478 8.05 3.28 -18.31
N GLU A 479 9.10 2.94 -19.02
CA GLU A 479 10.50 3.04 -18.55
C GLU A 479 10.99 4.46 -18.21
N TYR A 480 10.25 5.51 -18.58
CA TYR A 480 10.50 6.90 -18.19
C TYR A 480 9.68 7.35 -16.97
N CYS A 481 8.96 6.44 -16.30
CA CYS A 481 8.14 6.80 -15.13
C CYS A 481 9.01 7.06 -13.90
N PRO A 482 9.01 8.29 -13.31
CA PRO A 482 9.82 8.59 -12.13
C PRO A 482 9.41 7.80 -10.88
N ARG A 483 8.12 7.57 -10.66
CA ARG A 483 7.62 6.83 -9.51
C ARG A 483 8.01 5.35 -9.57
N GLU A 484 8.03 4.75 -10.76
CA GLU A 484 8.48 3.37 -10.95
C GLU A 484 9.98 3.22 -10.64
N ALA A 485 10.79 4.21 -11.00
CA ALA A 485 12.23 4.20 -10.69
C ALA A 485 12.52 4.17 -9.18
N LEU A 486 11.63 4.75 -8.35
CA LEU A 486 11.80 4.81 -6.88
C LEU A 486 11.25 3.60 -6.11
N ARG A 487 10.39 2.76 -6.67
CA ARG A 487 9.67 1.67 -5.94
C ARG A 487 10.54 0.61 -5.24
N ARG A 488 11.81 0.90 -4.93
CA ARG A 488 12.76 -0.06 -4.34
C ARG A 488 13.35 0.43 -3.02
N VAL A 489 12.59 0.28 -1.91
CA VAL A 489 12.98 0.25 -0.46
C VAL A 489 13.87 1.36 0.11
N MET A 490 13.30 2.31 0.91
CA MET A 490 13.96 3.00 2.07
C MET A 490 13.06 4.06 2.70
N ASN A 491 13.42 4.58 3.90
CA ASN A 491 12.70 5.67 4.56
C ASN A 491 13.40 7.03 4.32
N ALA A 492 12.60 8.06 4.09
CA ALA A 492 13.06 9.44 3.95
C ALA A 492 12.12 10.42 4.67
N GLY A 493 12.64 11.57 5.07
CA GLY A 493 11.89 12.73 5.54
C GLY A 493 12.34 13.98 4.80
N PHE A 494 11.46 14.96 4.63
CA PHE A 494 11.74 16.19 3.92
C PHE A 494 11.56 17.41 4.81
N GLU A 495 12.52 18.32 4.77
CA GLU A 495 12.41 19.70 5.23
C GLU A 495 12.18 20.60 3.99
N ILE A 496 11.10 21.38 3.98
CA ILE A 496 10.70 22.16 2.80
C ILE A 496 10.84 23.64 3.11
N GLU A 497 11.84 24.28 2.54
CA GLU A 497 12.01 25.73 2.62
C GLU A 497 11.33 26.44 1.43
N PHE A 498 10.66 27.55 1.69
CA PHE A 498 9.98 28.33 0.65
C PHE A 498 9.83 29.80 1.06
N TYR A 499 9.66 30.67 0.06
CA TYR A 499 9.34 32.08 0.27
C TYR A 499 7.84 32.33 0.10
N LEU A 500 7.28 33.14 1.00
CA LEU A 500 5.99 33.79 0.82
C LEU A 500 6.19 35.23 0.35
N LEU A 501 5.62 35.53 -0.81
CA LEU A 501 5.79 36.81 -1.48
C LEU A 501 4.44 37.49 -1.69
N LYS A 502 4.40 38.81 -1.55
CA LYS A 502 3.23 39.63 -1.90
C LYS A 502 3.53 40.49 -3.16
N SER A 503 2.50 40.67 -3.98
CA SER A 503 2.57 41.57 -5.12
C SER A 503 2.53 43.04 -4.66
N VAL A 504 3.42 43.85 -5.18
CA VAL A 504 3.52 45.29 -4.96
C VAL A 504 3.69 46.00 -6.30
N LEU A 505 2.84 46.98 -6.59
CA LEU A 505 2.99 47.81 -7.76
C LEU A 505 4.05 48.92 -7.49
N ARG A 506 5.17 48.87 -8.20
CA ARG A 506 6.19 49.94 -8.20
C ARG A 506 6.36 50.46 -9.61
N GLU A 507 6.20 51.75 -9.78
CA GLU A 507 6.35 52.45 -11.08
C GLU A 507 5.53 51.80 -12.21
N GLY A 508 4.32 51.31 -11.88
CA GLY A 508 3.44 50.64 -12.85
C GLY A 508 3.83 49.19 -13.20
N LYS A 509 4.88 48.65 -12.56
CA LYS A 509 5.28 47.23 -12.70
C LYS A 509 4.94 46.44 -11.44
N GLU A 510 4.47 45.25 -11.63
CA GLU A 510 4.26 44.31 -10.56
C GLU A 510 5.59 43.68 -10.11
N GLU A 511 5.91 43.80 -8.81
CA GLU A 511 7.09 43.23 -8.18
C GLU A 511 6.66 42.32 -7.03
N TRP A 512 7.28 41.15 -6.93
CA TRP A 512 7.09 40.20 -5.82
C TRP A 512 8.06 40.50 -4.70
N MET A 513 7.54 40.85 -3.53
CA MET A 513 8.31 41.23 -2.35
C MET A 513 8.05 40.28 -1.20
N PRO A 514 9.05 39.95 -0.37
CA PRO A 514 8.85 39.18 0.86
C PRO A 514 7.77 39.82 1.72
N ILE A 515 6.94 38.97 2.35
CA ILE A 515 5.87 39.44 3.22
C ILE A 515 6.36 40.01 4.53
N ASP A 516 7.60 39.71 4.91
CA ASP A 516 8.22 40.05 6.18
C ASP A 516 9.69 40.47 6.00
N SER A 517 10.26 41.12 7.02
CA SER A 517 11.64 41.59 7.04
C SER A 517 12.45 41.17 8.27
N THR A 518 11.93 40.26 9.06
CA THR A 518 12.52 39.79 10.32
C THR A 518 13.52 38.65 10.13
N SER A 519 14.16 38.20 11.22
CA SER A 519 15.24 37.23 11.22
C SER A 519 14.77 35.80 11.55
N TYR A 520 15.68 34.86 11.44
CA TYR A 520 15.48 33.43 11.78
C TYR A 520 14.76 33.21 13.11
N GLY A 521 13.77 32.33 13.12
CA GLY A 521 13.02 31.95 14.34
C GLY A 521 12.22 33.06 15.00
N SER A 522 11.96 34.18 14.28
CA SER A 522 11.23 35.33 14.82
C SER A 522 9.76 34.98 15.09
N THR A 523 9.31 35.21 16.32
CA THR A 523 7.89 35.07 16.68
C THR A 523 7.00 36.03 15.91
N SER A 524 7.47 37.27 15.68
CA SER A 524 6.70 38.27 14.94
C SER A 524 6.50 37.91 13.46
N SER A 525 7.52 37.26 12.83
CA SER A 525 7.35 36.71 11.48
C SER A 525 6.28 35.64 11.44
N TYR A 526 6.32 34.72 12.41
CA TYR A 526 5.34 33.66 12.50
C TYR A 526 3.94 34.19 12.80
N ASP A 527 3.81 35.16 13.71
CA ASP A 527 2.53 35.77 14.05
C ASP A 527 1.83 36.40 12.83
N ALA A 528 2.63 37.05 11.95
CA ALA A 528 2.11 37.67 10.73
C ALA A 528 1.48 36.67 9.75
N VAL A 529 1.89 35.40 9.81
CA VAL A 529 1.45 34.33 8.89
C VAL A 529 0.77 33.16 9.61
N SER A 530 0.62 33.23 10.92
CA SER A 530 0.02 32.17 11.74
C SER A 530 -1.32 31.65 11.20
N PRO A 531 -2.26 32.48 10.74
CA PRO A 531 -3.51 31.97 10.16
C PRO A 531 -3.28 31.12 8.90
N ILE A 532 -2.28 31.47 8.06
CA ILE A 532 -1.92 30.74 6.85
C ILE A 532 -1.32 29.38 7.23
N PHE A 533 -0.40 29.34 8.21
CA PHE A 533 0.20 28.08 8.65
C PHE A 533 -0.75 27.18 9.38
N GLN A 534 -1.71 27.71 10.14
CA GLN A 534 -2.78 26.91 10.75
C GLN A 534 -3.61 26.21 9.66
N GLU A 535 -3.91 26.92 8.56
CA GLU A 535 -4.64 26.33 7.43
C GLU A 535 -3.78 25.30 6.68
N ILE A 536 -2.48 25.59 6.44
CA ILE A 536 -1.55 24.65 5.80
C ILE A 536 -1.42 23.36 6.63
N VAL A 537 -1.14 23.46 7.92
CA VAL A 537 -0.96 22.29 8.80
C VAL A 537 -2.26 21.49 8.90
N SER A 538 -3.41 22.16 9.04
CA SER A 538 -4.72 21.50 9.07
C SER A 538 -5.01 20.76 7.75
N ALA A 539 -4.69 21.38 6.60
CA ALA A 539 -4.85 20.75 5.30
C ALA A 539 -3.91 19.55 5.11
N LEU A 540 -2.64 19.66 5.52
CA LEU A 540 -1.68 18.55 5.46
C LEU A 540 -2.12 17.39 6.35
N HIS A 541 -2.60 17.65 7.56
CA HIS A 541 -3.20 16.63 8.42
C HIS A 541 -4.39 15.94 7.76
N SER A 542 -5.29 16.71 7.11
CA SER A 542 -6.42 16.14 6.36
C SER A 542 -5.98 15.25 5.19
N LEU A 543 -4.78 15.49 4.67
CA LEU A 543 -4.13 14.65 3.64
C LEU A 543 -3.35 13.48 4.24
N ASN A 544 -3.43 13.26 5.53
CA ASN A 544 -2.65 12.27 6.28
C ASN A 544 -1.13 12.47 6.13
N ILE A 545 -0.69 13.73 6.13
CA ILE A 545 0.72 14.12 6.08
C ILE A 545 1.09 14.74 7.42
N ALA A 546 1.97 14.07 8.17
CA ALA A 546 2.46 14.57 9.43
C ALA A 546 3.38 15.78 9.22
N VAL A 547 3.17 16.83 10.03
CA VAL A 547 4.04 18.00 10.13
C VAL A 547 4.70 17.98 11.50
N GLU A 548 6.02 17.93 11.54
CA GLU A 548 6.79 17.88 12.80
C GLU A 548 7.13 19.26 13.32
N GLN A 549 7.43 20.21 12.41
CA GLN A 549 7.84 21.57 12.78
C GLN A 549 7.52 22.58 11.67
N VAL A 550 7.28 23.82 12.10
CA VAL A 550 7.17 25.00 11.23
C VAL A 550 7.91 26.15 11.88
N HIS A 551 8.73 26.88 11.14
CA HIS A 551 9.39 28.09 11.62
C HIS A 551 9.72 29.09 10.51
N ALA A 552 9.99 30.34 10.92
CA ALA A 552 10.57 31.33 10.05
C ALA A 552 12.06 31.02 9.80
N GLU A 553 12.46 31.00 8.53
CA GLU A 553 13.83 30.76 8.11
C GLU A 553 14.66 32.05 8.04
N THR A 554 15.94 31.93 7.61
CA THR A 554 16.93 33.02 7.61
C THR A 554 16.58 34.15 6.65
N GLY A 555 15.91 33.83 5.53
CA GLY A 555 15.50 34.81 4.53
C GLY A 555 14.27 35.60 4.91
N LYS A 556 14.20 36.86 4.52
CA LYS A 556 13.01 37.70 4.73
C LYS A 556 11.81 37.08 4.04
N GLY A 557 10.76 36.73 4.82
CA GLY A 557 9.59 36.04 4.30
C GLY A 557 9.84 34.58 3.88
N GLN A 558 10.93 33.97 4.34
CA GLN A 558 11.26 32.56 4.15
C GLN A 558 10.79 31.76 5.36
N PHE A 559 10.22 30.60 5.08
CA PHE A 559 9.70 29.66 6.08
C PHE A 559 10.12 28.24 5.75
N GLU A 560 10.09 27.37 6.78
CA GLU A 560 10.33 25.96 6.65
C GLU A 560 9.19 25.15 7.26
N VAL A 561 8.83 24.06 6.58
CA VAL A 561 7.90 23.03 7.04
C VAL A 561 8.63 21.69 7.03
N VAL A 562 8.76 21.07 8.20
CA VAL A 562 9.36 19.75 8.38
C VAL A 562 8.25 18.70 8.34
N LEU A 563 8.34 17.77 7.39
CA LEU A 563 7.39 16.67 7.25
C LEU A 563 7.86 15.43 8.02
N GLY A 564 6.91 14.65 8.55
CA GLY A 564 7.20 13.35 9.14
C GLY A 564 7.86 12.40 8.15
N TYR A 565 8.79 11.58 8.63
CA TYR A 565 9.50 10.59 7.80
C TYR A 565 8.67 9.32 7.56
N GLY A 566 8.95 8.63 6.48
CA GLY A 566 8.27 7.39 6.09
C GLY A 566 8.98 6.66 4.94
N PRO A 567 8.38 5.60 4.39
CA PRO A 567 8.90 4.95 3.20
C PRO A 567 9.15 5.95 2.07
N CYS A 568 10.27 5.83 1.36
CA CYS A 568 10.73 6.82 0.37
C CYS A 568 9.69 7.20 -0.68
N THR A 569 8.91 6.24 -1.18
CA THR A 569 7.84 6.49 -2.14
C THR A 569 6.74 7.35 -1.55
N ILE A 570 6.30 7.04 -0.33
CA ILE A 570 5.28 7.81 0.39
C ILE A 570 5.79 9.22 0.69
N SER A 571 7.05 9.35 1.15
CA SER A 571 7.65 10.68 1.42
C SER A 571 7.80 11.51 0.14
N ALA A 572 8.16 10.88 -0.99
CA ALA A 572 8.19 11.54 -2.30
C ALA A 572 6.80 11.98 -2.78
N ASP A 573 5.77 11.20 -2.51
CA ASP A 573 4.38 11.55 -2.81
C ASP A 573 3.89 12.68 -1.88
N ASN A 574 4.19 12.60 -0.59
CA ASN A 574 3.80 13.58 0.41
C ASN A 574 4.39 14.98 0.15
N ILE A 575 5.66 15.08 -0.27
CA ILE A 575 6.24 16.38 -0.60
C ILE A 575 5.56 17.03 -1.81
N ILE A 576 5.07 16.25 -2.77
CA ILE A 576 4.30 16.77 -3.90
C ILE A 576 3.01 17.40 -3.40
N TYR A 577 2.25 16.68 -2.58
CA TYR A 577 1.03 17.20 -1.98
C TYR A 577 1.27 18.39 -1.06
N ALA A 578 2.35 18.38 -0.28
CA ALA A 578 2.72 19.50 0.58
C ALA A 578 2.98 20.76 -0.21
N ARG A 579 3.74 20.67 -1.30
CA ARG A 579 3.99 21.83 -2.19
C ARG A 579 2.72 22.37 -2.82
N GLU A 580 1.83 21.50 -3.31
CA GLU A 580 0.53 21.93 -3.84
C GLU A 580 -0.34 22.61 -2.78
N THR A 581 -0.39 22.06 -1.57
CA THR A 581 -1.12 22.62 -0.44
C THR A 581 -0.62 24.01 -0.10
N ILE A 582 0.68 24.18 0.07
CA ILE A 582 1.33 25.46 0.42
C ILE A 582 1.04 26.48 -0.66
N LYS A 583 1.24 26.16 -1.95
CA LYS A 583 0.95 27.06 -3.08
C LYS A 583 -0.53 27.48 -3.13
N ALA A 584 -1.44 26.52 -2.95
CA ALA A 584 -2.87 26.77 -3.04
C ALA A 584 -3.37 27.68 -1.91
N ILE A 585 -2.95 27.39 -0.68
CA ILE A 585 -3.35 28.19 0.48
C ILE A 585 -2.71 29.58 0.43
N ALA A 586 -1.43 29.69 0.08
CA ALA A 586 -0.80 31.01 -0.12
C ALA A 586 -1.56 31.85 -1.15
N ARG A 587 -1.95 31.27 -2.27
CA ARG A 587 -2.74 31.97 -3.32
C ARG A 587 -4.12 32.39 -2.81
N LYS A 588 -4.78 31.58 -1.99
CA LYS A 588 -6.04 31.92 -1.36
C LYS A 588 -5.94 33.16 -0.45
N HIS A 589 -4.77 33.37 0.15
CA HIS A 589 -4.44 34.56 0.94
C HIS A 589 -3.80 35.69 0.13
N GLY A 590 -3.83 35.65 -1.20
CA GLY A 590 -3.26 36.69 -2.09
C GLY A 590 -1.74 36.72 -2.12
N LEU A 591 -1.08 35.61 -1.73
CA LEU A 591 0.37 35.46 -1.72
C LEU A 591 0.87 34.49 -2.80
N LEU A 592 2.12 34.59 -3.15
CA LEU A 592 2.84 33.61 -3.96
C LEU A 592 3.79 32.83 -3.04
N ALA A 593 3.63 31.50 -2.97
CA ALA A 593 4.63 30.60 -2.39
C ALA A 593 5.54 30.08 -3.49
N THR A 594 6.86 30.18 -3.30
CA THR A 594 7.84 29.68 -4.27
C THR A 594 8.92 28.85 -3.59
N PHE A 595 9.19 27.67 -4.17
CA PHE A 595 10.27 26.75 -3.78
C PHE A 595 11.52 26.90 -4.66
N MET A 596 11.60 28.00 -5.41
CA MET A 596 12.75 28.31 -6.27
C MET A 596 14.05 28.36 -5.45
N PRO A 597 15.11 27.65 -5.82
CA PRO A 597 16.34 27.53 -5.01
C PRO A 597 16.99 28.84 -4.65
N LYS A 598 16.92 29.83 -5.53
CA LYS A 598 17.47 31.17 -5.30
C LYS A 598 16.53 32.23 -5.89
N TYR A 599 15.56 32.61 -5.12
CA TYR A 599 14.56 33.62 -5.48
C TYR A 599 15.22 34.99 -5.72
N SER A 600 16.22 35.36 -4.93
CA SER A 600 16.97 36.63 -5.02
C SER A 600 18.43 36.42 -4.66
N MET A 601 19.33 37.00 -5.40
CA MET A 601 20.78 36.96 -5.11
C MET A 601 21.12 37.61 -3.76
N LYS A 602 20.27 38.49 -3.23
CA LYS A 602 20.43 39.19 -1.94
C LYS A 602 19.84 38.44 -0.75
N GLN A 603 19.11 37.35 -0.99
CA GLN A 603 18.45 36.57 0.05
C GLN A 603 19.08 35.18 0.11
N PRO A 604 18.97 34.45 1.24
CA PRO A 604 19.30 33.02 1.33
C PRO A 604 18.59 32.20 0.25
N GLY A 605 19.17 31.07 -0.13
CA GLY A 605 18.47 30.08 -0.99
C GLY A 605 17.52 29.21 -0.19
N SER A 606 16.55 28.59 -0.88
CA SER A 606 15.64 27.60 -0.34
C SER A 606 16.06 26.19 -0.70
N GLY A 607 16.18 25.31 0.29
CA GLY A 607 16.41 23.87 0.16
C GLY A 607 15.12 23.08 0.16
N SER A 608 15.27 21.80 -0.07
CA SER A 608 14.26 20.78 0.22
C SER A 608 15.02 19.59 0.78
N HIS A 609 15.64 19.83 1.96
CA HIS A 609 16.60 18.89 2.53
C HIS A 609 15.98 17.53 2.74
N VAL A 610 16.77 16.48 2.53
CA VAL A 610 16.32 15.10 2.62
C VAL A 610 17.09 14.40 3.73
N HIS A 611 16.36 13.94 4.73
CA HIS A 611 16.85 13.04 5.76
C HIS A 611 16.64 11.60 5.33
N VAL A 612 17.71 10.81 5.29
CA VAL A 612 17.68 9.40 4.86
C VAL A 612 18.14 8.50 5.97
N SER A 613 17.39 7.43 6.22
CA SER A 613 17.72 6.34 7.15
C SER A 613 17.45 4.98 6.53
N LEU A 614 18.21 3.97 6.95
CA LEU A 614 18.06 2.59 6.51
C LEU A 614 17.41 1.76 7.60
N PHE A 615 16.40 0.98 7.24
CA PHE A 615 15.73 0.07 8.17
C PHE A 615 15.85 -1.37 7.66
N GLN A 616 16.11 -2.27 8.58
CA GLN A 616 16.05 -3.71 8.39
C GLN A 616 15.30 -4.33 9.56
N ASP A 617 14.25 -5.09 9.30
CA ASP A 617 13.42 -5.75 10.30
C ASP A 617 12.91 -4.77 11.40
N GLY A 618 12.44 -3.59 10.97
CA GLY A 618 11.95 -2.53 11.85
C GLY A 618 13.03 -1.80 12.68
N LYS A 619 14.31 -2.13 12.49
CA LYS A 619 15.42 -1.49 13.19
C LYS A 619 16.19 -0.55 12.27
N ASN A 620 16.53 0.62 12.78
CA ASN A 620 17.43 1.54 12.08
C ASN A 620 18.85 0.94 12.05
N VAL A 621 19.30 0.58 10.84
CA VAL A 621 20.63 -0.05 10.65
C VAL A 621 21.76 0.95 10.41
N PHE A 622 21.49 2.26 10.40
CA PHE A 622 22.56 3.27 10.43
C PHE A 622 23.29 3.30 11.76
N MET A 623 22.55 3.10 12.85
CA MET A 623 23.07 3.17 14.20
C MET A 623 24.05 2.04 14.47
N GLY A 624 25.16 2.34 15.14
CA GLY A 624 26.17 1.35 15.49
C GLY A 624 27.23 1.87 16.43
N SER A 625 28.03 0.96 16.99
CA SER A 625 29.10 1.26 17.98
C SER A 625 30.46 1.57 17.35
N SER A 626 30.52 1.75 16.02
CA SER A 626 31.75 2.11 15.34
C SER A 626 32.18 3.56 15.64
N ALA A 627 33.33 3.97 15.15
CA ALA A 627 33.72 5.38 15.14
C ALA A 627 32.60 6.23 14.55
N TYR A 628 32.27 7.34 15.20
CA TYR A 628 31.22 8.28 14.80
C TYR A 628 29.75 7.81 15.03
N GLY A 629 29.51 6.74 15.81
CA GLY A 629 28.16 6.31 16.16
C GLY A 629 27.34 5.70 15.01
N MET A 630 28.00 5.26 13.95
CA MET A 630 27.36 4.62 12.80
C MET A 630 27.73 3.13 12.71
N SER A 631 26.86 2.33 12.12
CA SER A 631 27.18 0.96 11.73
C SER A 631 28.11 0.92 10.51
N LYS A 632 28.67 -0.26 10.21
CA LYS A 632 29.42 -0.49 8.98
C LYS A 632 28.56 -0.19 7.75
N ALA A 633 27.29 -0.62 7.74
CA ALA A 633 26.35 -0.35 6.66
C ALA A 633 26.09 1.17 6.49
N GLY A 634 25.92 1.91 7.59
CA GLY A 634 25.81 3.36 7.56
C GLY A 634 27.02 4.04 6.94
N HIS A 635 28.24 3.63 7.33
CA HIS A 635 29.49 4.12 6.75
C HIS A 635 29.59 3.89 5.24
N GLU A 636 29.37 2.65 4.82
CA GLU A 636 29.50 2.25 3.41
C GLU A 636 28.44 2.95 2.53
N PHE A 637 27.20 3.06 3.04
CA PHE A 637 26.12 3.75 2.32
C PHE A 637 26.43 5.26 2.16
N LEU A 638 26.79 5.92 3.24
CA LEU A 638 27.13 7.34 3.21
C LEU A 638 28.36 7.62 2.33
N ALA A 639 29.36 6.72 2.34
CA ALA A 639 30.54 6.78 1.47
C ALA A 639 30.15 6.70 0.00
N GLY A 640 29.17 5.83 -0.34
CA GLY A 640 28.61 5.74 -1.68
C GLY A 640 27.95 7.03 -2.12
N VAL A 641 27.06 7.59 -1.30
CA VAL A 641 26.39 8.86 -1.62
C VAL A 641 27.41 9.99 -1.78
N LEU A 642 28.40 10.11 -0.89
CA LEU A 642 29.44 11.12 -0.94
C LEU A 642 30.31 11.01 -2.21
N SER A 643 30.73 9.78 -2.56
CA SER A 643 31.54 9.52 -3.75
C SER A 643 30.83 9.94 -5.04
N HIS A 644 29.54 9.71 -5.11
CA HIS A 644 28.73 10.00 -6.28
C HIS A 644 28.09 11.39 -6.28
N LEU A 645 28.19 12.15 -5.20
CA LEU A 645 27.51 13.43 -5.01
C LEU A 645 27.68 14.44 -6.17
N PRO A 646 28.87 14.62 -6.78
CA PRO A 646 29.04 15.53 -7.90
C PRO A 646 28.11 15.25 -9.08
N ARG A 647 27.87 13.97 -9.38
CA ARG A 647 26.97 13.55 -10.47
C ARG A 647 25.52 13.49 -10.05
N LEU A 648 25.26 13.23 -8.75
CA LEU A 648 23.91 13.25 -8.19
C LEU A 648 23.27 14.64 -8.28
N LEU A 649 24.06 15.71 -8.23
CA LEU A 649 23.53 17.09 -8.33
C LEU A 649 22.71 17.33 -9.61
N ALA A 650 22.96 16.61 -10.71
CA ALA A 650 22.12 16.69 -11.91
C ALA A 650 20.67 16.24 -11.68
N PHE A 651 20.40 15.52 -10.58
CA PHE A 651 19.07 15.07 -10.16
C PHE A 651 18.55 15.84 -8.94
N LEU A 652 19.42 16.22 -8.00
CA LEU A 652 19.08 16.83 -6.72
C LEU A 652 18.99 18.36 -6.80
N ALA A 653 19.78 18.95 -7.66
CA ALA A 653 19.88 20.39 -7.94
C ALA A 653 19.81 20.61 -9.47
N PRO A 654 18.67 20.29 -10.08
CA PRO A 654 18.57 20.08 -11.52
C PRO A 654 18.43 21.36 -12.37
N ASN A 655 18.37 22.51 -11.73
CA ASN A 655 18.22 23.79 -12.42
C ASN A 655 19.52 24.61 -12.32
N PRO A 656 19.92 25.40 -13.32
CA PRO A 656 21.07 26.30 -13.18
C PRO A 656 20.99 27.23 -11.96
N ASN A 657 19.81 27.72 -11.60
CA ASN A 657 19.56 28.52 -10.40
C ASN A 657 19.85 27.77 -9.07
N SER A 658 19.80 26.43 -9.07
CA SER A 658 20.18 25.59 -7.92
C SER A 658 21.64 25.84 -7.50
N TYR A 659 22.52 26.12 -8.47
CA TYR A 659 23.97 26.35 -8.22
C TYR A 659 24.25 27.74 -7.67
N ASP A 660 23.32 28.69 -7.85
CA ASP A 660 23.39 29.99 -7.16
C ASP A 660 23.15 29.84 -5.65
N ARG A 661 22.37 28.78 -5.25
CA ARG A 661 22.17 28.40 -3.85
C ARG A 661 23.38 27.66 -3.27
N LEU A 662 24.02 26.77 -4.04
CA LEU A 662 25.10 25.88 -3.60
C LEU A 662 26.50 26.53 -3.64
N GLN A 663 26.60 27.85 -3.72
CA GLN A 663 27.89 28.54 -3.77
C GLN A 663 28.68 28.39 -2.46
N CYS A 664 30.01 28.36 -2.60
CA CYS A 664 30.91 28.44 -1.44
C CYS A 664 30.72 29.79 -0.73
N ASN A 665 30.77 29.81 0.60
CA ASN A 665 30.43 30.92 1.49
C ASN A 665 28.92 31.10 1.77
N THR A 666 28.10 30.14 1.38
CA THR A 666 26.73 29.97 1.91
C THR A 666 26.73 28.78 2.84
N TRP A 667 25.83 28.75 3.80
CA TRP A 667 25.66 27.65 4.79
C TRP A 667 25.13 26.35 4.16
N LYS A 668 25.26 26.14 2.87
CA LYS A 668 24.52 25.14 2.10
C LYS A 668 25.42 24.14 1.34
N GLY A 669 26.60 23.81 1.87
CA GLY A 669 27.31 22.60 1.45
C GLY A 669 27.92 22.57 0.07
N GLY A 670 28.69 23.60 -0.32
CA GLY A 670 29.39 23.67 -1.64
C GLY A 670 30.63 22.77 -1.75
N TYR A 671 30.88 21.89 -0.80
CA TYR A 671 32.04 21.00 -0.73
C TYR A 671 31.64 19.53 -0.68
N GLN A 672 32.41 18.67 -1.34
CA GLN A 672 32.20 17.19 -1.31
C GLN A 672 32.75 16.62 -0.01
N CYS A 673 32.07 16.89 1.09
CA CYS A 673 32.43 16.38 2.42
C CYS A 673 31.18 16.06 3.25
N TRP A 674 31.41 15.36 4.34
CA TRP A 674 30.42 15.07 5.35
C TRP A 674 30.92 15.49 6.72
N GLY A 675 30.00 15.68 7.67
CA GLY A 675 30.36 16.02 9.05
C GLY A 675 29.22 15.68 10.01
N ARG A 676 29.52 15.65 11.33
CA ARG A 676 28.53 15.40 12.36
C ARG A 676 27.94 16.72 12.84
N GLU A 677 26.62 16.83 12.81
CA GLU A 677 25.85 18.03 13.19
C GLU A 677 26.41 19.33 12.58
N ASN A 678 27.10 19.23 11.45
CA ASN A 678 27.73 20.34 10.76
C ASN A 678 26.85 20.82 9.59
N LYS A 679 26.32 22.05 9.67
CA LYS A 679 25.45 22.65 8.65
C LYS A 679 26.19 23.18 7.40
N TYR A 680 27.53 23.24 7.41
CA TYR A 680 28.33 23.69 6.29
C TYR A 680 28.67 22.60 5.28
N VAL A 681 28.45 21.34 5.60
CA VAL A 681 28.77 20.20 4.74
C VAL A 681 27.60 19.80 3.83
N ALA A 682 27.91 19.13 2.74
CA ALA A 682 26.88 18.64 1.83
C ALA A 682 26.06 17.46 2.41
N LEU A 683 26.68 16.63 3.25
CA LEU A 683 26.06 15.49 3.93
C LEU A 683 26.26 15.62 5.44
N ARG A 684 25.20 15.89 6.18
CA ARG A 684 25.24 16.03 7.64
C ARG A 684 24.73 14.73 8.27
N ALA A 685 25.58 14.07 9.04
CA ALA A 685 25.19 12.97 9.90
C ALA A 685 24.49 13.54 11.15
N ALA A 686 23.24 13.11 11.37
CA ALA A 686 22.37 13.70 12.39
C ALA A 686 22.03 12.71 13.52
N SER A 687 22.00 13.24 14.75
CA SER A 687 21.65 12.54 15.99
C SER A 687 20.52 13.31 16.69
N PRO A 688 19.26 13.16 16.23
CA PRO A 688 18.14 13.91 16.81
C PRO A 688 17.86 13.51 18.25
N PRO A 689 17.16 14.36 19.03
CA PRO A 689 16.75 14.04 20.40
C PRO A 689 16.01 12.70 20.50
N GLY A 690 16.27 11.96 21.57
CA GLY A 690 15.67 10.63 21.82
C GLY A 690 16.52 9.45 21.38
N PHE A 691 17.64 9.68 20.69
CA PHE A 691 18.65 8.65 20.41
C PHE A 691 19.82 8.75 21.41
N PRO A 692 20.55 7.64 21.68
CA PRO A 692 21.73 7.68 22.54
C PRO A 692 22.77 8.69 22.03
N ASP A 693 23.42 9.41 22.94
CA ASP A 693 24.41 10.44 22.61
C ASP A 693 25.50 9.90 21.68
N GLY A 694 25.71 10.64 20.59
CA GLY A 694 26.74 10.32 19.60
C GLY A 694 26.35 9.22 18.58
N MET A 695 25.14 8.66 18.66
CA MET A 695 24.66 7.73 17.63
C MET A 695 23.99 8.46 16.47
N VAL A 696 24.39 8.14 15.25
CA VAL A 696 23.82 8.71 14.02
C VAL A 696 22.63 7.87 13.59
N SER A 697 21.43 8.47 13.56
CA SER A 697 20.19 7.80 13.14
C SER A 697 19.85 8.00 11.67
N ASN A 698 20.30 9.10 11.08
CA ASN A 698 20.04 9.46 9.69
C ASN A 698 21.16 10.39 9.18
N PHE A 699 21.13 10.66 7.88
CA PHE A 699 21.93 11.78 7.34
C PHE A 699 21.07 12.66 6.45
N GLU A 700 21.36 13.94 6.54
CA GLU A 700 20.74 14.99 5.76
C GLU A 700 21.57 15.31 4.52
N ILE A 701 20.85 15.47 3.40
CA ILE A 701 21.41 15.90 2.11
C ILE A 701 21.00 17.35 1.86
N ASN A 702 21.92 18.28 2.12
CA ASN A 702 21.68 19.71 1.98
C ASN A 702 21.58 20.18 0.53
N ALA A 703 22.08 19.38 -0.41
CA ALA A 703 22.11 19.75 -1.83
C ALA A 703 20.77 19.59 -2.55
N PHE A 704 19.80 18.89 -1.96
CA PHE A 704 18.47 18.70 -2.55
C PHE A 704 17.66 20.00 -2.51
N ASP A 705 16.93 20.34 -3.58
CA ASP A 705 16.13 21.56 -3.62
C ASP A 705 14.73 21.38 -4.25
N GLY A 706 13.96 22.46 -4.23
CA GLY A 706 12.58 22.50 -4.68
C GLY A 706 12.37 22.24 -6.18
N CYS A 707 13.41 22.34 -7.01
CA CYS A 707 13.34 22.01 -8.44
C CYS A 707 13.50 20.51 -8.73
N ALA A 708 13.97 19.73 -7.76
CA ALA A 708 14.18 18.30 -7.96
C ALA A 708 12.85 17.55 -8.07
N ASN A 709 12.79 16.59 -9.02
CA ASN A 709 11.76 15.56 -8.99
C ASN A 709 12.07 14.64 -7.81
N PRO A 710 11.19 14.56 -6.79
CA PRO A 710 11.52 13.86 -5.56
C PRO A 710 11.72 12.34 -5.76
N HIS A 711 11.02 11.73 -6.68
CA HIS A 711 11.18 10.31 -6.99
C HIS A 711 12.53 10.02 -7.66
N ILE A 712 12.92 10.83 -8.63
CA ILE A 712 14.21 10.69 -9.33
C ILE A 712 15.36 10.99 -8.37
N GLY A 713 15.25 12.06 -7.59
CA GLY A 713 16.28 12.44 -6.63
C GLY A 713 16.53 11.36 -5.58
N LEU A 714 15.48 10.84 -4.95
CA LEU A 714 15.59 9.74 -3.99
C LEU A 714 16.13 8.46 -4.65
N ALA A 715 15.66 8.09 -5.83
CA ALA A 715 16.17 6.92 -6.55
C ALA A 715 17.67 7.03 -6.85
N ALA A 716 18.15 8.24 -7.19
CA ALA A 716 19.59 8.50 -7.42
C ALA A 716 20.42 8.36 -6.13
N ILE A 717 19.93 8.89 -5.00
CA ILE A 717 20.56 8.73 -3.69
C ILE A 717 20.68 7.26 -3.31
N LEU A 718 19.60 6.50 -3.50
CA LEU A 718 19.54 5.07 -3.21
C LEU A 718 20.56 4.29 -4.03
N ALA A 719 20.62 4.57 -5.33
CA ALA A 719 21.58 3.93 -6.23
C ALA A 719 23.03 4.13 -5.76
N ALA A 720 23.36 5.37 -5.40
CA ALA A 720 24.68 5.72 -4.92
C ALA A 720 25.03 5.04 -3.58
N GLY A 721 24.09 5.02 -2.63
CA GLY A 721 24.28 4.35 -1.35
C GLY A 721 24.43 2.84 -1.48
N ILE A 722 23.61 2.19 -2.33
CA ILE A 722 23.71 0.76 -2.63
C ILE A 722 25.05 0.40 -3.28
N ASP A 723 25.57 1.27 -4.16
CA ASP A 723 26.90 1.07 -4.75
C ASP A 723 28.00 1.11 -3.68
N GLY A 724 27.87 2.03 -2.71
CA GLY A 724 28.78 2.11 -1.56
C GLY A 724 28.78 0.82 -0.73
N LEU A 725 27.58 0.25 -0.46
CA LEU A 725 27.44 -1.04 0.22
C LEU A 725 28.06 -2.20 -0.58
N ARG A 726 27.80 -2.26 -1.89
CA ARG A 726 28.29 -3.33 -2.76
C ARG A 726 29.81 -3.31 -2.94
N LYS A 727 30.39 -2.11 -3.00
CA LYS A 727 31.83 -1.91 -3.16
C LYS A 727 32.59 -1.80 -1.85
N HIS A 728 31.90 -1.84 -0.72
CA HIS A 728 32.47 -1.66 0.61
C HIS A 728 33.31 -0.36 0.69
N LEU A 729 32.75 0.74 0.20
CA LEU A 729 33.47 2.01 0.14
C LEU A 729 33.77 2.53 1.56
N SER A 730 34.99 3.06 1.71
CA SER A 730 35.43 3.69 2.96
C SER A 730 34.99 5.14 3.02
N LEU A 731 34.40 5.56 4.13
CA LEU A 731 34.02 6.93 4.39
C LEU A 731 35.27 7.72 4.84
N PRO A 732 35.61 8.88 4.24
CA PRO A 732 36.70 9.74 4.72
C PRO A 732 36.40 10.31 6.11
N ASN A 733 37.41 10.90 6.75
CA ASN A 733 37.22 11.57 8.03
C ASN A 733 36.16 12.67 7.95
N PRO A 734 35.36 12.90 8.99
CA PRO A 734 34.37 13.97 9.00
C PRO A 734 35.04 15.34 9.01
N VAL A 735 34.36 16.31 8.45
CA VAL A 735 34.71 17.73 8.52
C VAL A 735 33.72 18.37 9.50
N ASP A 736 34.17 18.54 10.75
CA ASP A 736 33.31 19.05 11.84
C ASP A 736 33.46 20.56 12.07
N THR A 737 34.12 21.27 11.13
CA THR A 737 34.27 22.73 11.09
C THR A 737 33.89 23.27 9.71
N ASP A 738 34.07 24.60 9.48
CA ASP A 738 33.84 25.18 8.15
C ASP A 738 34.82 24.59 7.11
N PRO A 739 34.28 23.90 6.06
CA PRO A 739 35.12 23.30 5.01
C PRO A 739 36.03 24.30 4.29
N SER A 740 35.66 25.58 4.25
CA SER A 740 36.44 26.62 3.60
C SER A 740 37.82 26.86 4.25
N SER A 741 37.94 26.46 5.54
CA SER A 741 39.21 26.58 6.30
C SER A 741 40.27 25.56 5.85
N PHE A 742 39.87 24.49 5.12
CA PHE A 742 40.79 23.42 4.68
C PHE A 742 41.42 23.70 3.30
N GLY A 743 41.12 24.84 2.67
CA GLY A 743 41.72 25.22 1.38
C GLY A 743 41.42 24.20 0.26
N GLN A 744 42.47 23.67 -0.38
CA GLN A 744 42.31 22.69 -1.46
C GLN A 744 42.20 21.23 -1.01
N GLU A 745 42.34 20.96 0.28
CA GLU A 745 42.24 19.58 0.80
C GLU A 745 40.86 19.00 0.69
N VAL A 746 39.81 19.81 0.76
CA VAL A 746 38.42 19.39 0.56
C VAL A 746 37.96 19.78 -0.85
N LYS A 747 37.56 18.77 -1.63
CA LYS A 747 37.07 18.99 -3.00
C LYS A 747 35.80 19.82 -3.02
N ARG A 748 35.69 20.72 -3.97
CA ARG A 748 34.46 21.47 -4.24
C ARG A 748 33.51 20.65 -5.07
N LEU A 749 32.22 20.82 -4.80
CA LEU A 749 31.16 20.31 -5.67
C LEU A 749 31.10 21.09 -6.97
N PRO A 750 30.51 20.57 -8.05
CA PRO A 750 30.23 21.29 -9.28
C PRO A 750 29.59 22.64 -9.03
N LYS A 751 30.09 23.67 -9.75
CA LYS A 751 29.65 25.07 -9.62
C LYS A 751 28.50 25.42 -10.57
N SER A 752 28.18 24.50 -11.47
CA SER A 752 27.13 24.66 -12.47
C SER A 752 26.48 23.35 -12.82
N LEU A 753 25.27 23.41 -13.35
CA LEU A 753 24.58 22.26 -13.89
C LEU A 753 25.39 21.60 -15.01
N LEU A 754 26.11 22.39 -15.82
CA LEU A 754 26.97 21.88 -16.88
C LEU A 754 28.08 20.97 -16.32
N GLU A 755 28.73 21.37 -15.23
CA GLU A 755 29.76 20.56 -14.57
C GLU A 755 29.17 19.27 -13.97
N SER A 756 27.97 19.33 -13.39
CA SER A 756 27.28 18.12 -12.87
C SER A 756 26.89 17.15 -13.97
N VAL A 757 26.41 17.66 -15.09
CA VAL A 757 26.09 16.84 -16.27
C VAL A 757 27.36 16.24 -16.87
N ALA A 758 28.47 16.96 -16.87
CA ALA A 758 29.78 16.44 -17.29
C ALA A 758 30.20 15.28 -16.37
N ALA A 759 30.13 15.46 -15.04
CA ALA A 759 30.41 14.39 -14.06
C ALA A 759 29.49 13.18 -14.24
N LEU A 760 28.21 13.41 -14.58
CA LEU A 760 27.26 12.34 -14.86
C LEU A 760 27.58 11.55 -16.15
N ASN A 761 28.28 12.17 -17.10
CA ASN A 761 28.69 11.51 -18.35
C ASN A 761 29.94 10.63 -18.19
N GLU A 762 30.77 10.91 -17.20
CA GLU A 762 32.00 10.13 -16.91
C GLU A 762 31.71 8.77 -16.30
N ASP A 763 30.62 8.62 -15.56
CA ASP A 763 30.23 7.35 -14.93
C ASP A 763 28.72 7.16 -14.94
N ASN A 764 28.26 6.25 -15.81
CA ASN A 764 26.84 5.94 -16.01
C ASN A 764 26.37 4.67 -15.29
N VAL A 765 27.28 3.90 -14.70
CA VAL A 765 26.98 2.51 -14.27
C VAL A 765 25.85 2.48 -13.25
N ILE A 766 25.88 3.36 -12.26
CA ILE A 766 24.89 3.39 -11.17
C ILE A 766 23.54 3.89 -11.67
N THR A 767 23.56 5.00 -12.40
CA THR A 767 22.36 5.66 -12.90
C THR A 767 21.67 4.83 -13.99
N THR A 768 22.41 4.14 -14.83
CA THR A 768 21.88 3.25 -15.87
C THR A 768 21.17 2.04 -15.26
N ASN A 769 21.72 1.46 -14.19
CA ASN A 769 21.11 0.28 -13.53
C ASN A 769 19.80 0.58 -12.81
N VAL A 770 19.57 1.82 -12.40
CA VAL A 770 18.36 2.24 -11.65
C VAL A 770 17.33 2.86 -12.58
N PHE A 771 17.76 3.77 -13.44
CA PHE A 771 16.86 4.52 -14.33
C PHE A 771 16.64 3.87 -15.70
N GLY A 772 17.54 2.98 -16.09
CA GLY A 772 17.60 2.49 -17.45
C GLY A 772 18.18 3.55 -18.42
N VAL A 773 18.62 3.07 -19.59
CA VAL A 773 19.30 3.93 -20.57
C VAL A 773 18.41 5.07 -21.07
N LYS A 774 17.14 4.77 -21.36
CA LYS A 774 16.22 5.72 -22.00
C LYS A 774 15.88 6.90 -21.07
N LEU A 775 15.49 6.62 -19.82
CA LEU A 775 15.17 7.68 -18.85
C LEU A 775 16.39 8.57 -18.58
N LEU A 776 17.57 7.98 -18.46
CA LEU A 776 18.81 8.73 -18.25
C LEU A 776 19.15 9.62 -19.45
N VAL A 777 18.98 9.15 -20.67
CA VAL A 777 19.17 9.92 -21.91
C VAL A 777 18.23 11.13 -21.94
N ALA A 778 16.95 10.95 -21.62
CA ALA A 778 15.98 12.02 -21.56
C ALA A 778 16.33 13.08 -20.51
N ILE A 779 16.72 12.66 -19.30
CA ILE A 779 17.14 13.58 -18.23
C ILE A 779 18.34 14.40 -18.68
N LYS A 780 19.39 13.78 -19.24
CA LYS A 780 20.58 14.49 -19.74
C LYS A 780 20.24 15.48 -20.84
N ALA A 781 19.35 15.13 -21.77
CA ALA A 781 18.91 16.01 -22.84
C ALA A 781 18.20 17.26 -22.29
N ILE A 782 17.31 17.08 -21.30
CA ILE A 782 16.60 18.19 -20.63
C ILE A 782 17.61 19.11 -19.93
N ARG A 783 18.54 18.54 -19.12
CA ARG A 783 19.55 19.37 -18.41
C ARG A 783 20.43 20.15 -19.35
N LYS A 784 20.84 19.55 -20.48
CA LYS A 784 21.61 20.26 -21.51
C LYS A 784 20.83 21.43 -22.11
N ALA A 785 19.57 21.23 -22.45
CA ALA A 785 18.71 22.29 -23.00
C ALA A 785 18.50 23.44 -21.99
N GLU A 786 18.31 23.09 -20.68
CA GLU A 786 18.18 24.10 -19.62
C GLU A 786 19.47 24.92 -19.45
N VAL A 787 20.63 24.28 -19.47
CA VAL A 787 21.94 24.99 -19.45
C VAL A 787 22.03 25.95 -20.61
N GLU A 788 21.73 25.51 -21.83
CA GLU A 788 21.83 26.34 -23.04
C GLU A 788 20.83 27.51 -23.00
N PHE A 789 19.59 27.26 -22.65
CA PHE A 789 18.53 28.24 -22.58
C PHE A 789 18.86 29.36 -21.56
N TYR A 790 19.14 29.00 -20.31
CA TYR A 790 19.39 29.99 -19.25
C TYR A 790 20.73 30.69 -19.39
N SER A 791 21.70 30.10 -20.08
CA SER A 791 22.94 30.80 -20.44
C SER A 791 22.68 31.97 -21.40
N ASN A 792 21.72 31.82 -22.31
CA ASN A 792 21.34 32.79 -23.32
C ASN A 792 20.25 33.77 -22.87
N HIS A 793 19.47 33.44 -21.83
CA HIS A 793 18.30 34.21 -21.40
C HIS A 793 18.34 34.46 -19.88
N LYS A 794 19.25 35.29 -19.42
CA LYS A 794 19.49 35.56 -17.99
C LYS A 794 18.25 36.04 -17.22
N ASP A 795 17.34 36.78 -17.85
CA ASP A 795 16.11 37.28 -17.22
C ASP A 795 15.00 36.20 -17.12
N ALA A 796 15.13 35.07 -17.82
CA ALA A 796 14.15 34.01 -17.80
C ALA A 796 14.03 33.36 -16.42
N TYR A 797 15.04 33.45 -15.56
CA TYR A 797 14.94 32.98 -14.17
C TYR A 797 13.79 33.61 -13.38
N LYS A 798 13.39 34.86 -13.72
CA LYS A 798 12.27 35.50 -13.03
C LYS A 798 10.95 34.73 -13.15
N GLN A 799 10.81 33.92 -14.18
CA GLN A 799 9.60 33.12 -14.39
C GLN A 799 9.57 31.83 -13.52
N LEU A 800 10.74 31.38 -13.04
CA LEU A 800 10.82 30.17 -12.20
C LEU A 800 10.09 30.31 -10.89
N ILE A 801 9.86 31.52 -10.38
CA ILE A 801 9.08 31.76 -9.14
C ILE A 801 7.63 31.26 -9.24
N TYR A 802 7.09 31.15 -10.44
CA TYR A 802 5.73 30.68 -10.69
C TYR A 802 5.67 29.16 -10.89
N TYR A 803 6.76 28.53 -11.31
CA TYR A 803 6.81 27.12 -11.66
C TYR A 803 7.16 26.23 -10.46
N TYR A 804 7.99 26.75 -9.58
CA TYR A 804 8.48 26.02 -8.42
C TYR A 804 8.00 26.56 -7.08
#